data_4ca3456ded607e99e12a3fd7a263e617
#
_entry.id   4ca3456ded607e99e12a3fd7a263e617
#
_cell.length_a   1.000
_cell.length_b   1.000
_cell.length_c   1.000
_cell.angle_alpha   90.00
_cell.angle_beta   90.00
_cell.angle_gamma   90.00
#
_symmetry.space_group_name_H-M   'P 1'
#
loop_
_entity.id
_entity.type
_entity.pdbx_description
1 polymer ?
#
loop_
_entity_poly.entity_id
_entity_poly.type
_entity_poly.pdbx_seq_one_letter_code
_entity_poly.pdbx_strand_id
1 'polypeptide(L)'
;MNKFINSFYFGNKTYYYHDLKKVFEKYPLLRKIPNSLKILLESNIRNANENEIETIINIFIQKSYFKQIRYVPTRVILNDSFGLPLFMDFAYIRDRQNIELNPKVMIDLIVDNRLAIDEPKRNQERYSFLKWASKNFTNLSVVPPNNERYPYINLEYLSTMLCSSMKEDKIVLYPETIVGTDSHSSLINALGVLGLRLDEFDTQASMFGSIKIIDFPKVVGVEIFGTLSQGLSFNDVIENLSNKLKEFGVKGKIVEFYGNGVKNITLENRATLSTLAQEYGAICGYFGVDNETISYIEQTRGVDASIIKEYFIKQGMYENDDLLYDEYIRFNLTAIKSVAYCSRKLSEDIEIKDIPSKLKSFKKGTFAKDNDVVLAIVASSKSTTSNIQACLVAKKACSLGLSINKNVKRYFEIDSYKIKEYLEKLDLIKYLDELGFEIVLKSPNKLIERVNIDTERFNLNVVAVTSSRNFEEEIHPRVKTNWYMSPALVIAYSLKGNMNFDITKEAIYQDIYLSDIFPSSGEVNEYLSKINYSLYEDIYKNIYHGNEFWQDIKVDENTNFDFDETFTYIRPFNIYEKRAIESIEINEAKILAFLDNDINTNNIVPKGKIVPYTQVGSYLEEKGLKPDQFDIYEKRYENSEVLKRAVFTNTKLKNKIVSPKEGAYARDFQNREIISFFEFSQRAKASRKDLVIIAGSNFGSKENSFLAVKGIKALGIRVIIAKSFDKSFKNDLIKIGILPLEFIDEDIESLDLKGDEVVTIKTEDIKLNGKIEIELKNDFFTKYTFVQYRFDSNSELNYYKNNGVLSYLISK
;
A
#
# COMPACT_ATOMS: atom_id res chain seq x y z
N MET A 1 1.32 -26.08 -28.79
CA MET A 1 1.10 -26.27 -27.31
C MET A 1 2.27 -27.07 -26.75
N ASN A 2 2.69 -26.78 -25.52
CA ASN A 2 3.85 -27.34 -24.87
C ASN A 2 3.58 -28.78 -24.39
N LYS A 3 4.64 -29.64 -24.29
CA LYS A 3 4.60 -31.07 -23.92
C LYS A 3 4.00 -31.40 -22.55
N PHE A 4 3.77 -30.40 -21.69
CA PHE A 4 3.21 -30.59 -20.36
C PHE A 4 1.72 -30.30 -20.27
N ILE A 5 1.01 -30.12 -21.37
CA ILE A 5 -0.43 -29.89 -21.37
C ILE A 5 -1.19 -31.19 -21.08
N ASN A 6 -2.22 -31.05 -20.23
CA ASN A 6 -3.21 -32.08 -19.90
C ASN A 6 -4.62 -31.50 -19.96
N SER A 7 -5.62 -32.32 -19.80
CA SER A 7 -7.01 -31.91 -19.74
C SER A 7 -7.82 -32.71 -18.72
N PHE A 8 -8.94 -32.13 -18.30
CA PHE A 8 -9.97 -32.82 -17.52
C PHE A 8 -11.35 -32.34 -17.93
N TYR A 9 -12.34 -33.17 -17.70
CA TYR A 9 -13.73 -32.89 -17.96
C TYR A 9 -14.40 -32.41 -16.66
N PHE A 10 -15.08 -31.27 -16.75
CA PHE A 10 -15.83 -30.73 -15.62
C PHE A 10 -17.13 -30.07 -16.12
N GLY A 11 -18.26 -30.42 -15.48
CA GLY A 11 -19.55 -30.05 -16.01
C GLY A 11 -19.73 -30.60 -17.44
N ASN A 12 -20.02 -29.73 -18.40
CA ASN A 12 -20.19 -30.11 -19.82
C ASN A 12 -19.04 -29.60 -20.70
N LYS A 13 -17.85 -29.33 -20.12
CA LYS A 13 -16.72 -28.76 -20.83
C LYS A 13 -15.41 -29.50 -20.54
N THR A 14 -14.53 -29.52 -21.52
CA THR A 14 -13.15 -29.98 -21.38
C THR A 14 -12.26 -28.78 -21.16
N TYR A 15 -11.51 -28.82 -20.05
CA TYR A 15 -10.53 -27.79 -19.67
C TYR A 15 -9.13 -28.33 -19.84
N TYR A 16 -8.24 -27.52 -20.35
CA TYR A 16 -6.83 -27.81 -20.53
C TYR A 16 -6.01 -27.02 -19.50
N TYR A 17 -4.83 -27.51 -19.14
CA TYR A 17 -3.94 -26.83 -18.18
C TYR A 17 -2.50 -27.31 -18.37
N HIS A 18 -1.53 -26.52 -17.90
CA HIS A 18 -0.13 -26.93 -17.84
C HIS A 18 0.06 -27.79 -16.58
N ASP A 19 0.20 -29.09 -16.77
CA ASP A 19 0.18 -30.10 -15.73
C ASP A 19 1.53 -30.21 -15.03
N LEU A 20 1.61 -29.68 -13.80
CA LEU A 20 2.80 -29.75 -12.97
C LEU A 20 3.13 -31.19 -12.55
N LYS A 21 2.15 -32.10 -12.44
CA LYS A 21 2.44 -33.52 -12.11
C LYS A 21 3.28 -34.17 -13.20
N LYS A 22 3.00 -33.87 -14.48
CA LYS A 22 3.86 -34.33 -15.59
C LYS A 22 5.28 -33.71 -15.51
N VAL A 23 5.41 -32.50 -15.03
CA VAL A 23 6.72 -31.90 -14.77
C VAL A 23 7.43 -32.64 -13.64
N PHE A 24 6.71 -32.97 -12.56
CA PHE A 24 7.27 -33.67 -11.40
C PHE A 24 7.63 -35.13 -11.68
N GLU A 25 6.92 -35.79 -12.60
CA GLU A 25 7.29 -37.12 -13.07
C GLU A 25 8.65 -37.09 -13.75
N LYS A 26 8.90 -36.10 -14.58
CA LYS A 26 10.18 -35.93 -15.29
C LYS A 26 11.28 -35.36 -14.38
N TYR A 27 10.90 -34.51 -13.42
CA TYR A 27 11.82 -33.76 -12.52
C TYR A 27 11.37 -33.91 -11.05
N PRO A 28 11.59 -35.06 -10.40
CA PRO A 28 11.03 -35.39 -9.08
C PRO A 28 11.39 -34.43 -7.96
N LEU A 29 12.54 -33.73 -8.07
CA LEU A 29 12.97 -32.72 -7.09
C LEU A 29 12.00 -31.54 -6.96
N LEU A 30 11.21 -31.26 -8.01
CA LEU A 30 10.24 -30.16 -8.00
C LEU A 30 8.92 -30.52 -7.31
N ARG A 31 8.68 -31.79 -7.00
CA ARG A 31 7.42 -32.24 -6.39
C ARG A 31 7.15 -31.57 -5.04
N LYS A 32 8.22 -31.36 -4.27
CA LYS A 32 8.15 -30.83 -2.89
C LYS A 32 8.48 -29.35 -2.77
N ILE A 33 8.59 -28.60 -3.88
CA ILE A 33 8.79 -27.14 -3.76
C ILE A 33 7.55 -26.47 -3.17
N PRO A 34 7.69 -25.32 -2.49
CA PRO A 34 6.58 -24.55 -1.93
C PRO A 34 5.46 -24.25 -2.94
N ASN A 35 4.21 -24.15 -2.49
CA ASN A 35 3.07 -23.91 -3.38
C ASN A 35 3.17 -22.57 -4.10
N SER A 36 3.69 -21.53 -3.43
CA SER A 36 4.02 -20.24 -4.06
C SER A 36 4.99 -20.38 -5.24
N LEU A 37 6.00 -21.24 -5.11
CA LEU A 37 6.93 -21.54 -6.21
C LEU A 37 6.31 -22.40 -7.30
N LYS A 38 5.34 -23.28 -6.98
CA LYS A 38 4.59 -24.04 -8.00
C LYS A 38 3.78 -23.12 -8.91
N ILE A 39 3.13 -22.08 -8.33
CA ILE A 39 2.43 -21.06 -9.11
C ILE A 39 3.40 -20.32 -10.04
N LEU A 40 4.56 -19.91 -9.52
CA LEU A 40 5.58 -19.27 -10.35
C LEU A 40 6.13 -20.18 -11.44
N LEU A 41 6.34 -21.46 -11.13
CA LEU A 41 6.81 -22.45 -12.11
C LEU A 41 5.78 -22.64 -13.24
N GLU A 42 4.50 -22.83 -12.89
CA GLU A 42 3.42 -22.95 -13.89
C GLU A 42 3.38 -21.71 -14.79
N SER A 43 3.36 -20.52 -14.18
CA SER A 43 3.32 -19.26 -14.91
C SER A 43 4.52 -19.08 -15.85
N ASN A 44 5.73 -19.43 -15.40
CA ASN A 44 6.93 -19.36 -16.24
C ASN A 44 6.89 -20.38 -17.38
N ILE A 45 6.45 -21.62 -17.14
CA ILE A 45 6.32 -22.66 -18.19
C ILE A 45 5.24 -22.27 -19.22
N ARG A 46 4.10 -21.76 -18.77
CA ARG A 46 2.98 -21.34 -19.63
C ARG A 46 3.34 -20.20 -20.58
N ASN A 47 4.20 -19.28 -20.12
CA ASN A 47 4.60 -18.10 -20.86
C ASN A 47 5.99 -18.24 -21.53
N ALA A 48 6.56 -19.43 -21.56
CA ALA A 48 7.86 -19.71 -22.17
C ALA A 48 7.72 -20.27 -23.59
N ASN A 49 8.73 -20.03 -24.40
CA ASN A 49 8.95 -20.80 -25.62
C ASN A 49 9.51 -22.19 -25.30
N GLU A 50 9.33 -23.14 -26.17
CA GLU A 50 9.77 -24.54 -25.90
C GLU A 50 11.26 -24.65 -25.54
N ASN A 51 12.10 -23.85 -26.17
CA ASN A 51 13.55 -23.84 -25.91
C ASN A 51 13.94 -23.26 -24.54
N GLU A 52 13.08 -22.47 -23.91
CA GLU A 52 13.33 -21.83 -22.61
C GLU A 52 12.92 -22.73 -21.44
N ILE A 53 11.99 -23.66 -21.65
CA ILE A 53 11.36 -24.44 -20.58
C ILE A 53 12.40 -25.22 -19.76
N GLU A 54 13.38 -25.85 -20.37
CA GLU A 54 14.40 -26.60 -19.62
C GLU A 54 15.31 -25.69 -18.80
N THR A 55 15.64 -24.52 -19.32
CA THR A 55 16.40 -23.51 -18.58
C THR A 55 15.63 -23.03 -17.36
N ILE A 56 14.32 -22.74 -17.52
CA ILE A 56 13.44 -22.35 -16.43
C ILE A 56 13.38 -23.44 -15.36
N ILE A 57 13.11 -24.68 -15.76
CA ILE A 57 13.06 -25.84 -14.85
C ILE A 57 14.35 -25.98 -14.05
N ASN A 58 15.50 -25.83 -14.71
CA ASN A 58 16.80 -25.91 -14.03
C ASN A 58 17.02 -24.79 -13.01
N ILE A 59 16.50 -23.57 -13.24
CA ILE A 59 16.52 -22.47 -12.24
C ILE A 59 15.81 -22.91 -10.96
N PHE A 60 14.62 -23.54 -11.08
CA PHE A 60 13.84 -24.02 -9.93
C PHE A 60 14.49 -25.23 -9.24
N ILE A 61 15.06 -26.17 -9.99
CA ILE A 61 15.76 -27.35 -9.42
C ILE A 61 16.98 -26.92 -8.60
N GLN A 62 17.79 -26.00 -9.15
CA GLN A 62 19.01 -25.53 -8.52
C GLN A 62 18.78 -24.46 -7.46
N LYS A 63 17.53 -24.00 -7.26
CA LYS A 63 17.20 -22.85 -6.40
C LYS A 63 18.16 -21.69 -6.63
N SER A 64 18.27 -21.27 -7.90
CA SER A 64 19.29 -20.32 -8.34
C SER A 64 18.94 -18.88 -7.93
N TYR A 65 19.15 -18.52 -6.67
CA TYR A 65 18.80 -17.21 -6.08
C TYR A 65 19.43 -15.98 -6.76
N PHE A 66 20.43 -16.17 -7.59
CA PHE A 66 21.05 -15.11 -8.40
C PHE A 66 20.50 -15.05 -9.83
N LYS A 67 19.52 -15.89 -10.15
CA LYS A 67 18.84 -15.88 -11.44
C LYS A 67 17.48 -15.23 -11.33
N GLN A 68 17.04 -14.70 -12.43
CA GLN A 68 15.76 -14.03 -12.53
C GLN A 68 14.70 -14.92 -13.15
N ILE A 69 13.47 -14.77 -12.71
CA ILE A 69 12.28 -15.43 -13.24
C ILE A 69 11.23 -14.40 -13.61
N ARG A 70 10.23 -14.83 -14.38
CA ARG A 70 9.12 -13.98 -14.81
C ARG A 70 8.00 -14.05 -13.78
N TYR A 71 7.52 -12.88 -13.36
CA TYR A 71 6.24 -12.73 -12.72
C TYR A 71 5.28 -12.10 -13.73
N VAL A 72 4.23 -12.85 -14.13
CA VAL A 72 3.28 -12.44 -15.16
C VAL A 72 1.94 -12.11 -14.49
N PRO A 73 1.65 -10.84 -14.24
CA PRO A 73 0.37 -10.46 -13.64
C PRO A 73 -0.80 -10.79 -14.57
N THR A 74 -1.85 -11.35 -14.01
CA THR A 74 -3.11 -11.61 -14.72
C THR A 74 -4.21 -10.62 -14.31
N ARG A 75 -4.01 -9.93 -13.16
CA ARG A 75 -4.91 -8.90 -12.65
C ARG A 75 -4.12 -7.84 -11.88
N VAL A 76 -4.64 -6.62 -11.91
CA VAL A 76 -4.14 -5.50 -11.11
C VAL A 76 -5.25 -5.02 -10.18
N ILE A 77 -4.95 -4.81 -8.90
CA ILE A 77 -5.89 -4.26 -7.92
C ILE A 77 -5.35 -2.92 -7.42
N LEU A 78 -6.18 -1.89 -7.48
CA LEU A 78 -5.81 -0.51 -7.13
C LEU A 78 -6.85 0.10 -6.19
N ASN A 79 -6.40 0.95 -5.27
CA ASN A 79 -7.28 1.95 -4.68
C ASN A 79 -7.31 3.21 -5.54
N ASP A 80 -8.26 4.10 -5.31
CA ASP A 80 -8.42 5.33 -6.10
C ASP A 80 -7.26 6.31 -5.92
N SER A 81 -6.58 6.32 -4.78
CA SER A 81 -5.45 7.22 -4.53
C SER A 81 -4.27 6.97 -5.48
N PHE A 82 -4.05 5.71 -5.87
CA PHE A 82 -3.02 5.31 -6.82
C PHE A 82 -3.57 5.09 -8.22
N GLY A 83 -4.77 4.52 -8.34
CA GLY A 83 -5.37 4.18 -9.63
C GLY A 83 -5.78 5.40 -10.43
N LEU A 84 -6.35 6.42 -9.81
CA LEU A 84 -6.79 7.63 -10.51
C LEU A 84 -5.64 8.33 -11.23
N PRO A 85 -4.47 8.63 -10.61
CA PRO A 85 -3.34 9.24 -11.32
C PRO A 85 -2.84 8.40 -12.50
N LEU A 86 -2.85 7.06 -12.38
CA LEU A 86 -2.41 6.17 -13.46
C LEU A 86 -3.37 6.23 -14.67
N PHE A 87 -4.68 6.20 -14.42
CA PHE A 87 -5.67 6.31 -15.50
C PHE A 87 -5.75 7.71 -16.11
N MET A 88 -5.46 8.77 -15.33
CA MET A 88 -5.32 10.11 -15.88
C MET A 88 -4.16 10.20 -16.88
N ASP A 89 -3.04 9.55 -16.59
CA ASP A 89 -1.91 9.47 -17.53
C ASP A 89 -2.34 8.77 -18.84
N PHE A 90 -3.11 7.67 -18.75
CA PHE A 90 -3.62 6.95 -19.93
C PHE A 90 -4.61 7.81 -20.74
N ALA A 91 -5.55 8.48 -20.07
CA ALA A 91 -6.50 9.36 -20.71
C ALA A 91 -5.81 10.51 -21.44
N TYR A 92 -4.81 11.12 -20.79
CA TYR A 92 -4.02 12.20 -21.39
C TYR A 92 -3.24 11.75 -22.63
N ILE A 93 -2.62 10.58 -22.59
CA ILE A 93 -1.87 10.04 -23.73
C ILE A 93 -2.80 9.67 -24.87
N ARG A 94 -3.96 9.04 -24.54
CA ARG A 94 -5.00 8.71 -25.53
C ARG A 94 -5.42 9.95 -26.31
N ASP A 95 -5.72 11.05 -25.60
CA ASP A 95 -6.11 12.32 -26.21
C ASP A 95 -4.99 12.92 -27.07
N ARG A 96 -3.79 13.08 -26.50
CA ARG A 96 -2.68 13.77 -27.16
C ARG A 96 -2.09 13.05 -28.36
N GLN A 97 -2.08 11.73 -28.34
CA GLN A 97 -1.49 10.92 -29.39
C GLN A 97 -2.53 10.35 -30.34
N ASN A 98 -3.82 10.58 -30.07
CA ASN A 98 -4.95 10.06 -30.84
C ASN A 98 -4.83 8.55 -31.07
N ILE A 99 -4.56 7.77 -30.01
CA ILE A 99 -4.41 6.33 -30.01
C ILE A 99 -5.44 5.66 -29.12
N GLU A 100 -5.86 4.46 -29.50
CA GLU A 100 -6.64 3.62 -28.59
C GLU A 100 -5.70 2.97 -27.58
N LEU A 101 -5.80 3.37 -26.32
CA LEU A 101 -4.97 2.88 -25.23
C LEU A 101 -5.84 2.27 -24.14
N ASN A 102 -5.82 0.94 -24.02
CA ASN A 102 -6.57 0.19 -23.04
C ASN A 102 -5.67 -0.73 -22.22
N PRO A 103 -6.00 -1.00 -20.95
CA PRO A 103 -5.34 -2.05 -20.20
C PRO A 103 -5.45 -3.42 -20.89
N LYS A 104 -4.36 -4.18 -20.83
CA LYS A 104 -4.29 -5.55 -21.41
C LYS A 104 -4.64 -6.64 -20.40
N VAL A 105 -4.68 -6.31 -19.11
CA VAL A 105 -5.07 -7.20 -18.01
C VAL A 105 -6.28 -6.64 -17.28
N MET A 106 -7.01 -7.49 -16.56
CA MET A 106 -8.14 -7.05 -15.73
C MET A 106 -7.66 -6.14 -14.61
N ILE A 107 -8.39 -5.07 -14.37
CA ILE A 107 -8.10 -4.10 -13.32
C ILE A 107 -9.35 -3.90 -12.47
N ASP A 108 -9.20 -4.07 -11.14
CA ASP A 108 -10.19 -3.65 -10.17
C ASP A 108 -9.69 -2.40 -9.44
N LEU A 109 -10.40 -1.30 -9.62
CA LEU A 109 -10.14 -0.04 -8.94
C LEU A 109 -11.22 0.18 -7.90
N ILE A 110 -10.81 0.27 -6.64
CA ILE A 110 -11.73 0.41 -5.51
C ILE A 110 -11.60 1.83 -4.95
N VAL A 111 -12.73 2.56 -4.93
CA VAL A 111 -12.79 3.90 -4.35
C VAL A 111 -12.85 3.79 -2.83
N ASP A 112 -11.83 4.30 -2.14
CA ASP A 112 -11.79 4.28 -0.67
C ASP A 112 -12.72 5.36 -0.10
N ASN A 113 -13.68 4.94 0.69
CA ASN A 113 -14.70 5.82 1.30
C ASN A 113 -14.16 6.85 2.30
N ARG A 114 -12.89 6.82 2.67
CA ARG A 114 -12.31 7.75 3.66
C ARG A 114 -12.55 9.21 3.34
N LEU A 115 -12.80 9.54 2.08
CA LEU A 115 -12.80 10.90 1.56
C LEU A 115 -14.20 11.37 1.10
N ALA A 116 -15.21 10.50 1.11
CA ALA A 116 -16.43 10.73 0.36
C ALA A 116 -17.40 11.77 0.95
N ILE A 117 -17.47 11.91 2.27
CA ILE A 117 -18.60 12.62 2.89
C ILE A 117 -18.39 14.13 2.98
N ASP A 118 -17.16 14.62 3.09
CA ASP A 118 -16.88 16.01 3.49
C ASP A 118 -16.32 16.93 2.41
N GLU A 119 -16.14 16.47 1.17
CA GLU A 119 -15.46 17.21 0.10
C GLU A 119 -16.19 17.14 -1.25
N PRO A 120 -17.39 17.76 -1.37
CA PRO A 120 -18.24 17.59 -2.56
C PRO A 120 -17.54 17.94 -3.88
N LYS A 121 -16.79 19.04 -3.92
CA LYS A 121 -16.09 19.51 -5.14
C LYS A 121 -14.97 18.56 -5.56
N ARG A 122 -14.15 18.12 -4.60
CA ARG A 122 -13.09 17.13 -4.85
C ARG A 122 -13.67 15.81 -5.34
N ASN A 123 -14.69 15.35 -4.67
CA ASN A 123 -15.36 14.09 -5.00
C ASN A 123 -16.00 14.18 -6.38
N GLN A 124 -16.63 15.31 -6.73
CA GLN A 124 -17.22 15.51 -8.04
C GLN A 124 -16.16 15.43 -9.14
N GLU A 125 -15.04 16.14 -9.03
CA GLU A 125 -13.97 16.10 -10.03
C GLU A 125 -13.41 14.68 -10.20
N ARG A 126 -13.02 14.02 -9.09
CA ARG A 126 -12.43 12.68 -9.09
C ARG A 126 -13.37 11.60 -9.57
N TYR A 127 -14.61 11.61 -9.08
CA TYR A 127 -15.57 10.56 -9.41
C TYR A 127 -16.15 10.71 -10.81
N SER A 128 -16.25 11.94 -11.34
CA SER A 128 -16.58 12.16 -12.75
C SER A 128 -15.54 11.49 -13.65
N PHE A 129 -14.26 11.67 -13.36
CA PHE A 129 -13.21 11.01 -14.10
C PHE A 129 -13.29 9.46 -13.96
N LEU A 130 -13.41 8.95 -12.74
CA LEU A 130 -13.45 7.49 -12.52
C LEU A 130 -14.69 6.85 -13.15
N LYS A 131 -15.84 7.51 -13.09
CA LYS A 131 -17.07 7.03 -13.76
C LYS A 131 -16.93 7.05 -15.27
N TRP A 132 -16.32 8.10 -15.84
CA TRP A 132 -15.97 8.13 -17.26
C TRP A 132 -14.99 7.01 -17.60
N ALA A 133 -13.92 6.84 -16.82
CA ALA A 133 -12.91 5.82 -17.04
C ALA A 133 -13.50 4.41 -17.04
N SER A 134 -14.43 4.11 -16.12
CA SER A 134 -15.11 2.80 -16.05
C SER A 134 -15.94 2.46 -17.29
N LYS A 135 -16.39 3.47 -18.04
CA LYS A 135 -17.14 3.29 -19.30
C LYS A 135 -16.24 3.26 -20.53
N ASN A 136 -15.10 3.93 -20.47
CA ASN A 136 -14.25 4.22 -21.65
C ASN A 136 -12.95 3.41 -21.71
N PHE A 137 -12.59 2.70 -20.65
CA PHE A 137 -11.49 1.74 -20.67
C PHE A 137 -12.01 0.32 -20.61
N THR A 138 -11.56 -0.54 -21.52
CA THR A 138 -11.78 -1.97 -21.42
C THR A 138 -10.95 -2.57 -20.30
N ASN A 139 -11.35 -3.72 -19.77
CA ASN A 139 -10.69 -4.41 -18.66
C ASN A 139 -10.57 -3.59 -17.35
N LEU A 140 -11.36 -2.55 -17.18
CA LEU A 140 -11.44 -1.76 -15.94
C LEU A 140 -12.80 -1.95 -15.27
N SER A 141 -12.77 -2.44 -14.03
CA SER A 141 -13.91 -2.45 -13.12
C SER A 141 -13.67 -1.43 -12.00
N VAL A 142 -14.64 -0.57 -11.73
CA VAL A 142 -14.56 0.40 -10.63
C VAL A 142 -15.59 0.06 -9.57
N VAL A 143 -15.14 -0.21 -8.35
CA VAL A 143 -16.01 -0.28 -7.19
C VAL A 143 -16.26 1.16 -6.73
N PRO A 144 -17.52 1.66 -6.86
CA PRO A 144 -17.85 3.05 -6.60
C PRO A 144 -17.68 3.46 -5.14
N PRO A 145 -17.66 4.78 -4.83
CA PRO A 145 -17.63 5.26 -3.46
C PRO A 145 -18.87 4.83 -2.68
N ASN A 146 -18.75 4.79 -1.35
CA ASN A 146 -19.81 4.42 -0.41
C ASN A 146 -20.34 2.99 -0.52
N ASN A 147 -19.64 2.09 -1.18
CA ASN A 147 -19.92 0.66 -1.14
C ASN A 147 -19.11 0.01 -0.01
N GLU A 148 -17.98 -0.60 -0.31
CA GLU A 148 -17.14 -1.22 0.71
C GLU A 148 -15.70 -0.76 0.54
N ARG A 149 -14.98 -0.62 1.63
CA ARG A 149 -13.55 -0.26 1.59
C ARG A 149 -12.72 -1.42 1.11
N TYR A 150 -11.67 -1.13 0.33
CA TYR A 150 -10.78 -2.11 -0.25
C TYR A 150 -10.37 -3.25 0.71
N PRO A 151 -9.86 -2.98 1.92
CA PRO A 151 -9.42 -4.06 2.80
C PRO A 151 -10.55 -4.92 3.37
N TYR A 152 -11.80 -4.56 3.16
CA TYR A 152 -12.97 -5.26 3.69
C TYR A 152 -13.83 -5.93 2.61
N ILE A 153 -13.55 -5.69 1.33
CA ILE A 153 -14.21 -6.42 0.24
C ILE A 153 -13.89 -7.92 0.39
N ASN A 154 -14.89 -8.75 0.19
CA ASN A 154 -14.66 -10.18 0.22
C ASN A 154 -13.68 -10.59 -0.88
N LEU A 155 -12.72 -11.46 -0.54
CA LEU A 155 -11.56 -11.73 -1.37
C LEU A 155 -11.93 -12.31 -2.74
N GLU A 156 -13.01 -13.07 -2.82
CA GLU A 156 -13.50 -13.68 -4.06
C GLU A 156 -14.01 -12.67 -5.09
N TYR A 157 -14.29 -11.42 -4.67
CA TYR A 157 -14.58 -10.31 -5.59
C TYR A 157 -13.32 -9.66 -6.15
N LEU A 158 -12.18 -9.88 -5.49
CA LEU A 158 -10.88 -9.36 -5.90
C LEU A 158 -10.05 -10.39 -6.68
N SER A 159 -10.55 -11.62 -6.78
CA SER A 159 -9.84 -12.72 -7.45
C SER A 159 -10.83 -13.78 -7.93
N THR A 160 -10.55 -14.33 -9.08
CA THR A 160 -11.22 -15.56 -9.57
C THR A 160 -10.45 -16.82 -9.15
N MET A 161 -9.28 -16.69 -8.51
CA MET A 161 -8.30 -17.72 -8.17
C MET A 161 -7.80 -18.51 -9.39
N LEU A 162 -8.68 -18.75 -10.36
CA LEU A 162 -8.43 -19.53 -11.55
C LEU A 162 -8.86 -18.74 -12.77
N CYS A 163 -7.89 -18.39 -13.60
CA CYS A 163 -8.12 -17.73 -14.89
C CYS A 163 -8.33 -18.75 -16.01
N SER A 164 -8.96 -18.30 -17.09
CA SER A 164 -9.08 -19.07 -18.32
C SER A 164 -8.72 -18.22 -19.54
N SER A 165 -8.12 -18.84 -20.55
CA SER A 165 -7.89 -18.22 -21.86
C SER A 165 -8.22 -19.19 -22.97
N MET A 166 -8.67 -18.66 -24.11
CA MET A 166 -8.86 -19.46 -25.32
C MET A 166 -7.52 -19.55 -26.08
N LYS A 167 -7.05 -20.76 -26.36
CA LYS A 167 -5.86 -21.00 -27.16
C LYS A 167 -6.12 -22.19 -28.09
N GLU A 168 -6.07 -21.97 -29.39
CA GLU A 168 -6.34 -23.02 -30.41
C GLU A 168 -7.67 -23.76 -30.11
N ASP A 169 -8.76 -23.01 -29.92
CA ASP A 169 -10.11 -23.50 -29.57
C ASP A 169 -10.20 -24.34 -28.28
N LYS A 170 -9.21 -24.24 -27.40
CA LYS A 170 -9.16 -24.91 -26.11
C LYS A 170 -9.24 -23.90 -24.97
N ILE A 171 -10.07 -24.20 -23.98
CA ILE A 171 -10.14 -23.42 -22.73
C ILE A 171 -8.98 -23.86 -21.84
N VAL A 172 -7.98 -23.02 -21.67
CA VAL A 172 -6.80 -23.28 -20.84
C VAL A 172 -6.98 -22.59 -19.50
N LEU A 173 -6.97 -23.38 -18.43
CA LEU A 173 -7.02 -22.90 -17.03
C LEU A 173 -5.60 -22.68 -16.48
N TYR A 174 -5.46 -21.66 -15.63
CA TYR A 174 -4.20 -21.35 -14.94
C TYR A 174 -4.45 -20.56 -13.65
N PRO A 175 -3.55 -20.62 -12.64
CA PRO A 175 -3.72 -19.87 -11.41
C PRO A 175 -3.57 -18.38 -11.66
N GLU A 176 -4.37 -17.59 -10.96
CA GLU A 176 -4.32 -16.14 -11.00
C GLU A 176 -3.07 -15.62 -10.27
N THR A 177 -2.49 -14.55 -10.79
CA THR A 177 -1.38 -13.81 -10.18
C THR A 177 -1.72 -12.32 -10.17
N ILE A 178 -1.60 -11.66 -9.03
CA ILE A 178 -2.12 -10.32 -8.81
C ILE A 178 -1.00 -9.36 -8.43
N VAL A 179 -1.10 -8.13 -8.89
CA VAL A 179 -0.24 -7.02 -8.43
C VAL A 179 -1.09 -5.82 -8.03
N GLY A 180 -0.54 -4.97 -7.18
CA GLY A 180 -1.12 -3.69 -6.82
C GLY A 180 -0.11 -2.79 -6.13
N THR A 181 -0.48 -1.55 -5.84
CA THR A 181 0.43 -0.52 -5.35
C THR A 181 0.49 -0.41 -3.83
N ASP A 182 -0.47 -0.95 -3.09
CA ASP A 182 -0.48 -0.86 -1.64
C ASP A 182 -0.39 -2.23 -0.94
N SER A 183 -0.24 -2.22 0.39
CA SER A 183 -0.14 -3.45 1.19
C SER A 183 -1.38 -4.33 1.11
N HIS A 184 -2.54 -3.76 0.77
CA HIS A 184 -3.78 -4.52 0.68
C HIS A 184 -3.83 -5.43 -0.55
N SER A 185 -3.01 -5.18 -1.59
CA SER A 185 -2.88 -6.12 -2.72
C SER A 185 -2.34 -7.48 -2.31
N SER A 186 -1.64 -7.55 -1.16
CA SER A 186 -1.14 -8.82 -0.60
C SER A 186 -2.20 -9.65 0.11
N LEU A 187 -3.37 -9.09 0.47
CA LEU A 187 -4.40 -9.82 1.22
C LEU A 187 -4.92 -11.06 0.48
N ILE A 188 -4.86 -11.04 -0.84
CA ILE A 188 -5.32 -12.13 -1.71
C ILE A 188 -4.50 -13.41 -1.55
N ASN A 189 -3.29 -13.34 -1.01
CA ASN A 189 -2.47 -14.52 -0.71
C ASN A 189 -3.15 -15.47 0.28
N ALA A 190 -4.15 -15.01 1.03
CA ALA A 190 -4.98 -15.84 1.90
C ALA A 190 -5.81 -16.88 1.15
N LEU A 191 -6.18 -16.62 -0.12
CA LEU A 191 -6.91 -17.53 -0.99
C LEU A 191 -6.02 -18.53 -1.75
N GLY A 192 -4.72 -18.51 -1.56
CA GLY A 192 -3.80 -19.30 -2.39
C GLY A 192 -3.52 -18.69 -3.76
N VAL A 193 -3.75 -17.41 -3.91
CA VAL A 193 -3.41 -16.59 -5.08
C VAL A 193 -2.13 -15.83 -4.78
N LEU A 194 -1.17 -15.84 -5.69
CA LEU A 194 0.08 -15.12 -5.47
C LEU A 194 -0.10 -13.64 -5.79
N GLY A 195 -0.15 -12.80 -4.76
CA GLY A 195 -0.32 -11.35 -4.85
C GLY A 195 0.91 -10.59 -4.36
N LEU A 196 1.42 -9.68 -5.19
CA LEU A 196 2.59 -8.87 -4.88
C LEU A 196 2.28 -7.38 -4.88
N ARG A 197 2.92 -6.64 -3.97
CA ARG A 197 2.97 -5.19 -4.06
C ARG A 197 4.11 -4.78 -5.01
N LEU A 198 3.81 -3.88 -5.94
CA LEU A 198 4.78 -3.23 -6.81
C LEU A 198 4.75 -1.72 -6.61
N ASP A 199 5.78 -1.03 -7.09
CA ASP A 199 5.73 0.43 -7.22
C ASP A 199 4.74 0.86 -8.32
N GLU A 200 4.42 2.13 -8.36
CA GLU A 200 3.41 2.68 -9.28
C GLU A 200 3.80 2.50 -10.75
N PHE A 201 5.08 2.66 -11.09
CA PHE A 201 5.56 2.49 -12.46
C PHE A 201 5.53 1.04 -12.92
N ASP A 202 5.93 0.11 -12.07
CA ASP A 202 5.87 -1.33 -12.38
C ASP A 202 4.41 -1.81 -12.44
N THR A 203 3.54 -1.27 -11.60
CA THR A 203 2.10 -1.53 -11.66
C THR A 203 1.51 -0.97 -12.95
N GLN A 204 1.85 0.25 -13.33
CA GLN A 204 1.45 0.85 -14.60
C GLN A 204 1.92 0.01 -15.79
N ALA A 205 3.16 -0.49 -15.76
CA ALA A 205 3.66 -1.42 -16.78
C ALA A 205 2.86 -2.73 -16.82
N SER A 206 2.49 -3.26 -15.65
CA SER A 206 1.69 -4.49 -15.54
C SER A 206 0.30 -4.33 -16.13
N MET A 207 -0.30 -3.13 -16.07
CA MET A 207 -1.60 -2.85 -16.70
C MET A 207 -1.55 -3.04 -18.23
N PHE A 208 -0.40 -2.88 -18.85
CA PHE A 208 -0.16 -3.17 -20.27
C PHE A 208 0.31 -4.61 -20.55
N GLY A 209 0.22 -5.49 -19.56
CA GLY A 209 0.67 -6.88 -19.70
C GLY A 209 2.20 -7.04 -19.70
N SER A 210 2.93 -6.04 -19.18
CA SER A 210 4.37 -6.16 -19.02
C SER A 210 4.71 -7.20 -17.96
N ILE A 211 5.66 -8.05 -18.30
CA ILE A 211 6.17 -9.08 -17.40
C ILE A 211 7.15 -8.45 -16.43
N LYS A 212 6.91 -8.61 -15.14
CA LYS A 212 7.87 -8.22 -14.11
C LYS A 212 8.95 -9.28 -13.98
N ILE A 213 10.18 -8.85 -14.07
CA ILE A 213 11.33 -9.72 -13.77
C ILE A 213 11.64 -9.58 -12.29
N ILE A 214 11.67 -10.70 -11.58
CA ILE A 214 12.00 -10.79 -10.16
C ILE A 214 13.19 -11.74 -9.95
N ASP A 215 13.98 -11.47 -8.94
CA ASP A 215 14.99 -12.42 -8.50
C ASP A 215 14.31 -13.68 -7.96
N PHE A 216 14.90 -14.86 -8.17
CA PHE A 216 14.33 -16.11 -7.68
C PHE A 216 14.21 -16.06 -6.15
N PRO A 217 12.99 -16.11 -5.56
CA PRO A 217 12.81 -15.83 -4.15
C PRO A 217 13.17 -17.03 -3.28
N LYS A 218 13.72 -16.76 -2.08
CA LYS A 218 13.73 -17.74 -0.99
C LYS A 218 12.35 -17.86 -0.36
N VAL A 219 12.00 -19.04 0.13
CA VAL A 219 10.73 -19.29 0.81
C VAL A 219 10.97 -19.80 2.22
N VAL A 220 10.39 -19.09 3.19
CA VAL A 220 10.38 -19.46 4.60
C VAL A 220 9.06 -20.15 4.92
N GLY A 221 9.10 -21.42 5.31
CA GLY A 221 7.93 -22.16 5.77
C GLY A 221 7.65 -21.88 7.24
N VAL A 222 6.43 -21.46 7.56
CA VAL A 222 5.96 -21.21 8.92
C VAL A 222 4.95 -22.27 9.30
N GLU A 223 5.39 -23.27 10.07
CA GLU A 223 4.50 -24.29 10.64
C GLU A 223 3.70 -23.72 11.81
N ILE A 224 2.38 -23.54 11.59
CA ILE A 224 1.45 -23.14 12.64
C ILE A 224 0.80 -24.40 13.22
N PHE A 225 0.87 -24.56 14.54
CA PHE A 225 0.31 -25.71 15.24
C PHE A 225 -0.26 -25.33 16.62
N GLY A 226 -1.03 -26.23 17.21
CA GLY A 226 -1.74 -25.98 18.45
C GLY A 226 -3.05 -25.22 18.26
N THR A 227 -3.65 -24.82 19.35
CA THR A 227 -4.92 -24.06 19.39
C THR A 227 -4.77 -22.83 20.25
N LEU A 228 -5.48 -21.77 19.90
CA LEU A 228 -5.47 -20.53 20.67
C LEU A 228 -6.14 -20.74 22.04
N SER A 229 -5.46 -20.34 23.10
CA SER A 229 -5.98 -20.47 24.46
C SER A 229 -7.15 -19.51 24.71
N GLN A 230 -8.04 -19.87 25.60
CA GLN A 230 -9.13 -18.99 26.03
C GLN A 230 -8.58 -17.69 26.63
N GLY A 231 -9.20 -16.56 26.35
CA GLY A 231 -8.75 -15.25 26.81
C GLY A 231 -7.83 -14.52 25.81
N LEU A 232 -7.47 -15.17 24.71
CA LEU A 232 -6.69 -14.57 23.61
C LEU A 232 -7.56 -14.26 22.41
N SER A 233 -7.13 -13.27 21.66
CA SER A 233 -7.74 -12.89 20.37
C SER A 233 -6.79 -13.17 19.22
N PHE A 234 -7.29 -13.15 17.98
CA PHE A 234 -6.42 -13.28 16.82
C PHE A 234 -5.44 -12.09 16.67
N ASN A 235 -5.74 -10.94 17.27
CA ASN A 235 -4.80 -9.82 17.33
C ASN A 235 -3.53 -10.21 18.12
N ASP A 236 -3.66 -11.01 19.18
CA ASP A 236 -2.49 -11.52 19.90
C ASP A 236 -1.63 -12.45 19.01
N VAL A 237 -2.27 -13.26 18.15
CA VAL A 237 -1.56 -14.10 17.15
C VAL A 237 -0.76 -13.22 16.21
N ILE A 238 -1.40 -12.16 15.65
CA ILE A 238 -0.78 -11.22 14.70
C ILE A 238 0.48 -10.61 15.31
N GLU A 239 0.39 -10.05 16.53
CA GLU A 239 1.53 -9.38 17.17
C GLU A 239 2.68 -10.35 17.45
N ASN A 240 2.39 -11.49 18.10
CA ASN A 240 3.42 -12.49 18.42
C ASN A 240 4.10 -13.05 17.15
N LEU A 241 3.32 -13.34 16.09
CA LEU A 241 3.85 -13.88 14.86
C LEU A 241 4.66 -12.84 14.07
N SER A 242 4.15 -11.62 13.97
CA SER A 242 4.85 -10.52 13.27
C SER A 242 6.21 -10.22 13.91
N ASN A 243 6.27 -10.17 15.24
CA ASN A 243 7.52 -9.98 15.96
C ASN A 243 8.50 -11.13 15.72
N LYS A 244 8.02 -12.37 15.80
CA LYS A 244 8.86 -13.55 15.53
C LYS A 244 9.42 -13.56 14.11
N LEU A 245 8.62 -13.15 13.12
CA LEU A 245 9.07 -13.04 11.71
C LEU A 245 10.10 -11.92 11.53
N LYS A 246 9.92 -10.76 12.18
CA LYS A 246 10.90 -9.66 12.17
C LYS A 246 12.23 -10.09 12.79
N GLU A 247 12.20 -10.73 13.95
CA GLU A 247 13.38 -11.24 14.64
C GLU A 247 14.13 -12.30 13.82
N PHE A 248 13.39 -13.18 13.13
CA PHE A 248 13.97 -14.20 12.26
C PHE A 248 14.63 -13.61 11.00
N GLY A 249 14.17 -12.46 10.53
CA GLY A 249 14.74 -11.79 9.36
C GLY A 249 14.22 -12.34 8.03
N VAL A 250 12.91 -12.21 7.77
CA VAL A 250 12.25 -12.65 6.53
C VAL A 250 12.32 -11.63 5.39
N LYS A 251 13.11 -10.58 5.54
CA LYS A 251 13.21 -9.48 4.56
C LYS A 251 13.57 -10.00 3.17
N GLY A 252 12.75 -9.66 2.18
CA GLY A 252 12.97 -10.04 0.78
C GLY A 252 12.71 -11.52 0.48
N LYS A 253 12.03 -12.26 1.37
CA LYS A 253 11.64 -13.66 1.20
C LYS A 253 10.12 -13.77 1.08
N ILE A 254 9.64 -14.86 0.50
CA ILE A 254 8.23 -15.27 0.60
C ILE A 254 8.06 -16.02 1.94
N VAL A 255 7.01 -15.71 2.68
CA VAL A 255 6.59 -16.48 3.85
C VAL A 255 5.40 -17.33 3.44
N GLU A 256 5.47 -18.66 3.62
CA GLU A 256 4.38 -19.59 3.34
C GLU A 256 3.93 -20.28 4.63
N PHE A 257 2.65 -20.12 4.97
CA PHE A 257 2.06 -20.65 6.20
C PHE A 257 1.45 -22.03 5.95
N TYR A 258 1.74 -22.98 6.82
CA TYR A 258 1.27 -24.36 6.71
C TYR A 258 1.10 -25.02 8.09
N GLY A 259 0.59 -26.25 8.12
CA GLY A 259 0.43 -27.04 9.33
C GLY A 259 -1.00 -27.03 9.89
N ASN A 260 -1.24 -27.88 10.86
CA ASN A 260 -2.60 -28.15 11.38
C ASN A 260 -3.27 -26.94 12.03
N GLY A 261 -2.48 -26.00 12.57
CA GLY A 261 -3.01 -24.76 13.18
C GLY A 261 -3.62 -23.80 12.14
N VAL A 262 -3.18 -23.87 10.87
CA VAL A 262 -3.72 -23.01 9.80
C VAL A 262 -5.20 -23.33 9.53
N LYS A 263 -5.64 -24.59 9.68
CA LYS A 263 -7.04 -24.99 9.50
C LYS A 263 -8.01 -24.32 10.48
N ASN A 264 -7.50 -23.79 11.59
CA ASN A 264 -8.27 -23.10 12.60
C ASN A 264 -8.25 -21.56 12.41
N ILE A 265 -7.62 -21.09 11.33
CA ILE A 265 -7.52 -19.65 11.02
C ILE A 265 -8.47 -19.37 9.84
N THR A 266 -9.48 -18.52 10.09
CA THR A 266 -10.44 -18.08 9.07
C THR A 266 -9.75 -17.31 7.94
N LEU A 267 -10.33 -17.30 6.74
CA LEU A 267 -9.75 -16.61 5.58
C LEU A 267 -9.49 -15.11 5.85
N GLU A 268 -10.36 -14.44 6.58
CA GLU A 268 -10.19 -13.02 6.94
C GLU A 268 -8.97 -12.81 7.86
N ASN A 269 -8.72 -13.75 8.76
CA ASN A 269 -7.53 -13.74 9.62
C ASN A 269 -6.26 -14.04 8.80
N ARG A 270 -6.31 -14.98 7.85
CA ARG A 270 -5.21 -15.23 6.90
C ARG A 270 -4.93 -13.99 6.06
N ALA A 271 -5.98 -13.30 5.56
CA ALA A 271 -5.85 -12.06 4.81
C ALA A 271 -5.19 -10.94 5.63
N THR A 272 -5.48 -10.87 6.93
CA THR A 272 -4.82 -9.92 7.82
C THR A 272 -3.32 -10.19 7.92
N LEU A 273 -2.91 -11.46 8.14
CA LEU A 273 -1.50 -11.85 8.16
C LEU A 273 -0.80 -11.58 6.82
N SER A 274 -1.48 -11.88 5.71
CA SER A 274 -0.95 -11.62 4.36
C SER A 274 -0.74 -10.13 4.10
N THR A 275 -1.66 -9.26 4.57
CA THR A 275 -1.55 -7.81 4.42
C THR A 275 -0.33 -7.24 5.16
N LEU A 276 -0.01 -7.82 6.31
CA LEU A 276 1.11 -7.38 7.16
C LEU A 276 2.49 -7.85 6.66
N ALA A 277 2.53 -8.56 5.53
CA ALA A 277 3.79 -9.13 5.01
C ALA A 277 4.92 -8.11 4.93
N GLN A 278 4.63 -6.90 4.51
CA GLN A 278 5.64 -5.84 4.42
C GLN A 278 6.05 -5.27 5.78
N GLU A 279 5.16 -5.26 6.76
CA GLU A 279 5.48 -4.80 8.12
C GLU A 279 6.49 -5.74 8.81
N TYR A 280 6.41 -7.06 8.57
CA TYR A 280 7.44 -7.99 9.01
C TYR A 280 8.57 -8.19 7.98
N GLY A 281 8.51 -7.50 6.82
CA GLY A 281 9.60 -7.39 5.85
C GLY A 281 9.58 -8.43 4.74
N ALA A 282 8.57 -9.28 4.63
CA ALA A 282 8.46 -10.28 3.57
C ALA A 282 7.93 -9.71 2.24
N ILE A 283 8.20 -10.40 1.15
CA ILE A 283 7.61 -10.10 -0.17
C ILE A 283 6.09 -10.31 -0.12
N CYS A 284 5.65 -11.45 0.40
CA CYS A 284 4.25 -11.78 0.66
C CYS A 284 4.14 -12.85 1.75
N GLY A 285 2.94 -12.97 2.34
CA GLY A 285 2.55 -14.02 3.28
C GLY A 285 1.49 -14.90 2.64
N TYR A 286 1.88 -16.07 2.15
CA TYR A 286 1.06 -16.95 1.33
C TYR A 286 0.45 -18.09 2.14
N PHE A 287 -0.80 -18.43 1.85
CA PHE A 287 -1.50 -19.61 2.36
C PHE A 287 -1.88 -20.52 1.20
N GLY A 288 -1.71 -21.82 1.37
CA GLY A 288 -2.14 -22.83 0.39
C GLY A 288 -3.66 -22.94 0.32
N VAL A 289 -4.18 -23.43 -0.80
CA VAL A 289 -5.62 -23.72 -0.98
C VAL A 289 -6.01 -24.95 -0.18
N ASP A 290 -7.01 -24.82 0.67
CA ASP A 290 -7.55 -25.88 1.52
C ASP A 290 -9.09 -25.86 1.55
N ASN A 291 -9.70 -26.72 2.38
CA ASN A 291 -11.15 -26.76 2.55
C ASN A 291 -11.72 -25.44 3.08
N GLU A 292 -11.01 -24.72 3.94
CA GLU A 292 -11.43 -23.41 4.44
C GLU A 292 -11.55 -22.38 3.30
N THR A 293 -10.60 -22.41 2.35
CA THR A 293 -10.64 -21.55 1.15
C THR A 293 -11.89 -21.85 0.32
N ILE A 294 -12.20 -23.12 0.06
CA ILE A 294 -13.36 -23.52 -0.74
C ILE A 294 -14.66 -23.15 -0.03
N SER A 295 -14.77 -23.50 1.26
CA SER A 295 -15.95 -23.17 2.07
C SER A 295 -16.20 -21.66 2.16
N TYR A 296 -15.15 -20.85 2.29
CA TYR A 296 -15.27 -19.40 2.30
C TYR A 296 -15.91 -18.88 1.01
N ILE A 297 -15.45 -19.33 -0.17
CA ILE A 297 -16.02 -18.89 -1.45
C ILE A 297 -17.48 -19.31 -1.58
N GLU A 298 -17.81 -20.54 -1.22
CA GLU A 298 -19.17 -21.07 -1.28
C GLU A 298 -20.11 -20.33 -0.33
N GLN A 299 -19.65 -20.02 0.89
CA GLN A 299 -20.45 -19.31 1.88
C GLN A 299 -20.64 -17.82 1.59
N THR A 300 -19.62 -17.15 1.06
CA THR A 300 -19.66 -15.69 0.86
C THR A 300 -20.19 -15.27 -0.49
N ARG A 301 -20.10 -16.13 -1.51
CA ARG A 301 -20.55 -15.84 -2.87
C ARG A 301 -21.72 -16.71 -3.34
N GLY A 302 -22.02 -17.82 -2.68
CA GLY A 302 -23.07 -18.74 -3.06
C GLY A 302 -22.83 -19.48 -4.39
N VAL A 303 -21.57 -19.67 -4.76
CA VAL A 303 -21.17 -20.36 -6.02
C VAL A 303 -20.48 -21.68 -5.73
N ASP A 304 -20.58 -22.62 -6.68
CA ASP A 304 -19.85 -23.88 -6.63
C ASP A 304 -18.37 -23.65 -6.94
N ALA A 305 -17.50 -23.87 -5.95
CA ALA A 305 -16.06 -23.75 -6.07
C ALA A 305 -15.35 -25.05 -6.48
N SER A 306 -16.10 -26.11 -6.84
CA SER A 306 -15.55 -27.45 -7.14
C SER A 306 -14.51 -27.46 -8.26
N ILE A 307 -14.66 -26.60 -9.29
CA ILE A 307 -13.67 -26.52 -10.37
C ILE A 307 -12.32 -26.01 -9.88
N ILE A 308 -12.33 -25.09 -8.93
CA ILE A 308 -11.12 -24.55 -8.30
C ILE A 308 -10.43 -25.67 -7.51
N LYS A 309 -11.21 -26.36 -6.67
CA LYS A 309 -10.72 -27.51 -5.89
C LYS A 309 -10.09 -28.57 -6.79
N GLU A 310 -10.80 -28.98 -7.86
CA GLU A 310 -10.33 -30.00 -8.81
C GLU A 310 -9.03 -29.59 -9.50
N TYR A 311 -8.91 -28.32 -9.93
CA TYR A 311 -7.68 -27.81 -10.53
C TYR A 311 -6.49 -27.91 -9.57
N PHE A 312 -6.65 -27.41 -8.33
CA PHE A 312 -5.55 -27.43 -7.35
C PHE A 312 -5.17 -28.83 -6.90
N ILE A 313 -6.13 -29.77 -6.82
CA ILE A 313 -5.86 -31.20 -6.62
C ILE A 313 -5.01 -31.78 -7.77
N LYS A 314 -5.37 -31.48 -9.02
CA LYS A 314 -4.63 -31.97 -10.20
C LYS A 314 -3.21 -31.40 -10.26
N GLN A 315 -3.01 -30.17 -9.81
CA GLN A 315 -1.70 -29.54 -9.73
C GLN A 315 -0.85 -29.98 -8.53
N GLY A 316 -1.43 -30.74 -7.58
CA GLY A 316 -0.74 -31.13 -6.34
C GLY A 316 -0.46 -29.95 -5.40
N MET A 317 -1.40 -28.98 -5.35
CA MET A 317 -1.32 -27.77 -4.53
C MET A 317 -2.48 -27.65 -3.51
N TYR A 318 -3.40 -28.62 -3.46
CA TYR A 318 -4.51 -28.65 -2.53
C TYR A 318 -4.14 -29.42 -1.27
N GLU A 319 -4.31 -28.79 -0.09
CA GLU A 319 -3.99 -29.39 1.23
C GLU A 319 -2.63 -30.10 1.28
N ASN A 320 -1.62 -29.52 0.66
CA ASN A 320 -0.30 -30.13 0.54
C ASN A 320 0.66 -29.52 1.56
N ASP A 321 0.93 -30.28 2.62
CA ASP A 321 1.88 -29.93 3.69
C ASP A 321 3.25 -30.63 3.55
N ASP A 322 3.43 -31.56 2.59
CA ASP A 322 4.71 -32.26 2.33
C ASP A 322 5.61 -31.43 1.39
N LEU A 323 6.06 -30.28 1.90
CA LEU A 323 6.83 -29.29 1.16
C LEU A 323 8.21 -29.06 1.80
N LEU A 324 9.19 -28.70 0.97
CA LEU A 324 10.55 -28.37 1.39
C LEU A 324 10.81 -26.88 1.20
N TYR A 325 10.93 -26.18 2.30
CA TYR A 325 11.26 -24.75 2.34
C TYR A 325 12.76 -24.53 2.45
N ASP A 326 13.22 -23.31 2.21
CA ASP A 326 14.62 -22.92 2.38
C ASP A 326 14.97 -22.73 3.84
N GLU A 327 14.02 -22.24 4.63
CA GLU A 327 14.12 -22.01 6.05
C GLU A 327 12.78 -22.34 6.72
N TYR A 328 12.83 -22.66 8.02
CA TYR A 328 11.64 -23.09 8.76
C TYR A 328 11.47 -22.32 10.06
N ILE A 329 10.24 -21.95 10.35
CA ILE A 329 9.81 -21.39 11.63
C ILE A 329 8.68 -22.25 12.18
N ARG A 330 8.73 -22.57 13.47
CA ARG A 330 7.61 -23.22 14.18
C ARG A 330 6.90 -22.21 15.06
N PHE A 331 5.59 -22.12 14.95
CA PHE A 331 4.76 -21.20 15.69
C PHE A 331 3.63 -21.92 16.41
N ASN A 332 3.69 -21.93 17.74
CA ASN A 332 2.74 -22.64 18.59
C ASN A 332 1.64 -21.69 19.08
N LEU A 333 0.40 -21.86 18.60
CA LEU A 333 -0.75 -21.06 19.02
C LEU A 333 -1.05 -21.18 20.52
N THR A 334 -0.75 -22.35 21.13
CA THR A 334 -0.99 -22.56 22.56
C THR A 334 -0.02 -21.77 23.45
N ALA A 335 1.15 -21.40 22.92
CA ALA A 335 2.18 -20.66 23.66
C ALA A 335 2.08 -19.14 23.54
N ILE A 336 1.09 -18.63 22.81
CA ILE A 336 0.90 -17.20 22.60
C ILE A 336 0.53 -16.52 23.91
N LYS A 337 1.01 -15.29 24.07
CA LYS A 337 0.73 -14.45 25.22
C LYS A 337 -0.03 -13.21 24.77
N SER A 338 -0.94 -12.76 25.62
CA SER A 338 -1.62 -11.49 25.41
C SER A 338 -0.67 -10.34 25.70
N VAL A 339 -0.52 -9.45 24.71
CA VAL A 339 0.38 -8.31 24.77
C VAL A 339 -0.35 -6.99 24.54
N ALA A 340 0.20 -5.93 25.11
CA ALA A 340 -0.18 -4.57 24.83
C ALA A 340 1.07 -3.76 24.45
N TYR A 341 0.93 -2.88 23.48
CA TYR A 341 1.99 -1.97 23.06
C TYR A 341 1.75 -0.57 23.63
N CYS A 342 2.77 0.02 24.24
CA CYS A 342 2.70 1.38 24.75
C CYS A 342 3.60 2.30 23.92
N SER A 343 3.00 3.15 23.12
CA SER A 343 3.72 4.20 22.37
C SER A 343 4.29 5.28 23.33
N ARG A 344 5.30 6.01 22.90
CA ARG A 344 5.95 7.16 23.55
C ARG A 344 6.84 6.90 24.76
N LYS A 345 6.48 6.01 25.68
CA LYS A 345 7.30 5.80 26.89
C LYS A 345 8.13 4.54 26.89
N LEU A 346 7.61 3.48 26.33
CA LEU A 346 8.22 2.16 26.42
C LEU A 346 8.62 1.61 25.06
N SER A 347 7.88 1.97 23.99
CA SER A 347 8.10 1.52 22.59
C SER A 347 8.39 0.02 22.46
N GLU A 348 7.73 -0.78 23.33
CA GLU A 348 7.90 -2.22 23.41
C GLU A 348 6.54 -2.91 23.64
N ASP A 349 6.47 -4.17 23.23
CA ASP A 349 5.34 -5.05 23.56
C ASP A 349 5.49 -5.55 25.01
N ILE A 350 4.43 -5.44 25.79
CA ILE A 350 4.41 -5.82 27.19
C ILE A 350 3.34 -6.89 27.39
N GLU A 351 3.68 -8.00 28.02
CA GLU A 351 2.67 -8.96 28.46
C GLU A 351 1.67 -8.27 29.40
N ILE A 352 0.37 -8.47 29.20
CA ILE A 352 -0.66 -7.73 29.97
C ILE A 352 -0.52 -7.91 31.48
N LYS A 353 -0.02 -9.07 31.95
CA LYS A 353 0.24 -9.31 33.37
C LYS A 353 1.36 -8.44 33.97
N ASP A 354 2.28 -7.96 33.12
CA ASP A 354 3.45 -7.19 33.52
C ASP A 354 3.22 -5.67 33.46
N ILE A 355 2.06 -5.22 32.93
CA ILE A 355 1.72 -3.80 32.85
C ILE A 355 1.86 -3.08 34.19
N PRO A 356 1.35 -3.60 35.36
CA PRO A 356 1.51 -2.91 36.64
C PRO A 356 2.96 -2.72 37.07
N SER A 357 3.83 -3.68 36.75
CA SER A 357 5.26 -3.59 37.10
C SER A 357 6.01 -2.52 36.30
N LYS A 358 5.52 -2.19 35.10
CA LYS A 358 6.05 -1.14 34.22
C LYS A 358 5.53 0.25 34.56
N LEU A 359 4.38 0.34 35.25
CA LEU A 359 3.75 1.59 35.65
C LEU A 359 4.25 2.00 37.04
N LYS A 360 5.27 2.85 37.14
CA LYS A 360 5.98 3.18 38.39
C LYS A 360 5.42 4.37 39.19
N SER A 361 4.48 5.15 38.65
CA SER A 361 3.99 6.35 39.35
C SER A 361 2.57 6.17 39.87
N PHE A 362 2.32 6.67 41.06
CA PHE A 362 0.99 6.68 41.66
C PHE A 362 0.73 8.02 42.33
N LYS A 363 0.21 8.99 41.58
CA LYS A 363 -0.25 10.28 42.08
C LYS A 363 -1.77 10.30 42.06
N LYS A 364 -2.36 10.82 43.11
CA LYS A 364 -3.82 11.08 43.24
C LYS A 364 -4.10 12.52 42.85
N GLY A 365 -5.07 12.73 41.96
CA GLY A 365 -5.71 14.03 41.76
C GLY A 365 -7.06 14.10 42.41
N THR A 366 -7.76 15.20 42.22
CA THR A 366 -9.07 15.45 42.86
C THR A 366 -10.14 14.48 42.31
N PHE A 367 -10.09 14.14 41.03
CA PHE A 367 -11.11 13.31 40.37
C PHE A 367 -10.52 12.07 39.63
N ALA A 368 -9.22 11.92 39.57
CA ALA A 368 -8.55 10.82 38.89
C ALA A 368 -7.25 10.42 39.59
N LYS A 369 -6.76 9.22 39.29
CA LYS A 369 -5.46 8.71 39.74
C LYS A 369 -4.54 8.57 38.54
N ASP A 370 -3.24 8.50 38.80
CA ASP A 370 -2.29 8.09 37.76
C ASP A 370 -2.71 6.77 37.13
N ASN A 371 -2.55 6.68 35.82
CA ASN A 371 -2.91 5.55 34.96
C ASN A 371 -4.42 5.28 34.82
N ASP A 372 -5.28 6.23 35.24
CA ASP A 372 -6.71 6.14 34.93
C ASP A 372 -6.93 6.22 33.43
N VAL A 373 -7.78 5.31 32.93
CA VAL A 373 -8.27 5.31 31.57
C VAL A 373 -9.25 6.47 31.38
N VAL A 374 -8.96 7.40 30.51
CA VAL A 374 -9.82 8.56 30.21
C VAL A 374 -10.43 8.48 28.81
N LEU A 375 -9.86 7.62 27.96
CA LEU A 375 -10.30 7.42 26.60
C LEU A 375 -10.18 5.94 26.23
N ALA A 376 -11.23 5.38 25.68
CA ALA A 376 -11.27 4.01 25.14
C ALA A 376 -11.78 4.05 23.69
N ILE A 377 -10.97 3.57 22.76
CA ILE A 377 -11.34 3.48 21.36
C ILE A 377 -11.27 2.02 20.93
N VAL A 378 -12.41 1.39 20.80
CA VAL A 378 -12.54 0.07 20.17
C VAL A 378 -12.69 0.30 18.68
N ALA A 379 -11.65 -0.01 17.92
CA ALA A 379 -11.72 -0.03 16.46
C ALA A 379 -12.10 -1.41 15.97
N SER A 380 -13.04 -1.48 15.05
CA SER A 380 -13.39 -2.74 14.40
C SER A 380 -12.15 -3.30 13.65
N SER A 381 -12.01 -4.61 13.69
CA SER A 381 -10.92 -5.35 13.06
C SER A 381 -11.41 -5.97 11.75
N LYS A 382 -10.49 -6.27 10.84
CA LYS A 382 -10.77 -7.14 9.68
C LYS A 382 -11.20 -8.54 10.12
N SER A 383 -10.79 -8.98 11.30
CA SER A 383 -11.14 -10.24 11.90
C SER A 383 -12.59 -10.22 12.44
N THR A 384 -13.49 -10.88 11.77
CA THR A 384 -14.88 -11.09 12.22
C THR A 384 -14.92 -11.71 13.60
N THR A 385 -14.05 -12.68 13.86
CA THR A 385 -13.88 -13.34 15.18
C THR A 385 -13.56 -12.31 16.27
N SER A 386 -12.61 -11.41 16.05
CA SER A 386 -12.22 -10.39 17.06
C SER A 386 -13.34 -9.37 17.34
N ASN A 387 -14.11 -9.00 16.32
CA ASN A 387 -15.25 -8.09 16.46
C ASN A 387 -16.36 -8.73 17.29
N ILE A 388 -16.73 -9.97 16.98
CA ILE A 388 -17.72 -10.75 17.74
C ILE A 388 -17.24 -10.94 19.18
N GLN A 389 -15.98 -11.30 19.38
CA GLN A 389 -15.39 -11.49 20.70
C GLN A 389 -15.50 -10.21 21.56
N ALA A 390 -15.17 -9.04 21.00
CA ALA A 390 -15.30 -7.77 21.70
C ALA A 390 -16.76 -7.47 22.10
N CYS A 391 -17.70 -7.67 21.18
CA CYS A 391 -19.12 -7.47 21.48
C CYS A 391 -19.65 -8.48 22.51
N LEU A 392 -19.15 -9.72 22.51
CA LEU A 392 -19.51 -10.71 23.54
C LEU A 392 -18.94 -10.36 24.92
N VAL A 393 -17.76 -9.75 25.00
CA VAL A 393 -17.24 -9.17 26.26
C VAL A 393 -18.19 -8.09 26.76
N ALA A 394 -18.65 -7.18 25.89
CA ALA A 394 -19.64 -6.16 26.26
C ALA A 394 -20.97 -6.79 26.73
N LYS A 395 -21.47 -7.78 26.00
CA LYS A 395 -22.70 -8.52 26.36
C LYS A 395 -22.61 -9.16 27.75
N LYS A 396 -21.53 -9.87 28.04
CA LYS A 396 -21.32 -10.49 29.38
C LYS A 396 -21.17 -9.44 30.47
N ALA A 397 -20.45 -8.36 30.21
CA ALA A 397 -20.33 -7.26 31.17
C ALA A 397 -21.69 -6.65 31.50
N CYS A 398 -22.54 -6.35 30.51
CA CYS A 398 -23.91 -5.89 30.72
C CYS A 398 -24.72 -6.89 31.53
N SER A 399 -24.66 -8.19 31.19
CA SER A 399 -25.42 -9.23 31.93
C SER A 399 -25.01 -9.38 33.39
N LEU A 400 -23.76 -9.03 33.74
CA LEU A 400 -23.24 -8.99 35.09
C LEU A 400 -23.43 -7.64 35.79
N GLY A 401 -24.12 -6.69 35.16
CA GLY A 401 -24.39 -5.36 35.70
C GLY A 401 -23.16 -4.44 35.78
N LEU A 402 -22.11 -4.74 35.02
CA LEU A 402 -20.94 -3.89 34.96
C LEU A 402 -21.22 -2.62 34.12
N SER A 403 -20.60 -1.53 34.52
CA SER A 403 -20.68 -0.24 33.82
C SER A 403 -19.32 0.42 33.77
N ILE A 404 -19.10 1.24 32.76
CA ILE A 404 -17.88 2.01 32.61
C ILE A 404 -18.05 3.38 33.28
N ASN A 405 -17.00 3.85 33.96
CA ASN A 405 -17.00 5.16 34.59
C ASN A 405 -17.37 6.26 33.58
N LYS A 406 -18.31 7.14 33.95
CA LYS A 406 -18.78 8.25 33.10
C LYS A 406 -17.64 9.18 32.62
N ASN A 407 -16.54 9.22 33.34
CA ASN A 407 -15.36 10.01 33.03
C ASN A 407 -14.49 9.41 31.91
N VAL A 408 -14.74 8.17 31.47
CA VAL A 408 -14.08 7.55 30.31
C VAL A 408 -14.84 7.91 29.05
N LYS A 409 -14.22 8.62 28.13
CA LYS A 409 -14.76 8.81 26.77
C LYS A 409 -14.62 7.51 26.00
N ARG A 410 -15.66 7.08 25.30
CA ARG A 410 -15.75 5.74 24.69
C ARG A 410 -16.26 5.84 23.26
N TYR A 411 -15.52 5.24 22.34
CA TYR A 411 -15.89 5.18 20.93
C TYR A 411 -15.74 3.78 20.41
N PHE A 412 -16.73 3.34 19.63
CA PHE A 412 -16.61 2.15 18.80
C PHE A 412 -16.54 2.58 17.34
N GLU A 413 -15.33 2.51 16.78
CA GLU A 413 -15.07 2.92 15.41
C GLU A 413 -15.30 1.75 14.45
N ILE A 414 -16.30 1.87 13.58
CA ILE A 414 -16.63 0.88 12.55
C ILE A 414 -15.97 1.29 11.23
N ASP A 415 -15.19 0.38 10.68
CA ASP A 415 -14.37 0.60 9.49
C ASP A 415 -15.05 0.16 8.19
N SER A 416 -16.16 -0.58 8.27
CA SER A 416 -16.81 -1.24 7.14
C SER A 416 -18.32 -1.35 7.36
N TYR A 417 -19.10 -1.13 6.31
CA TYR A 417 -20.55 -1.35 6.34
C TYR A 417 -20.88 -2.83 6.59
N LYS A 418 -20.09 -3.76 6.04
CA LYS A 418 -20.23 -5.19 6.30
C LYS A 418 -20.14 -5.51 7.80
N ILE A 419 -19.18 -4.90 8.51
CA ILE A 419 -19.02 -5.11 9.95
C ILE A 419 -20.25 -4.58 10.71
N LYS A 420 -20.74 -3.40 10.37
CA LYS A 420 -21.95 -2.85 10.97
C LYS A 420 -23.13 -3.79 10.77
N GLU A 421 -23.35 -4.21 9.53
CA GLU A 421 -24.47 -5.05 9.13
C GLU A 421 -24.52 -6.38 9.90
N TYR A 422 -23.39 -7.13 9.95
CA TYR A 422 -23.44 -8.40 10.65
C TYR A 422 -23.53 -8.23 12.17
N LEU A 423 -22.95 -7.20 12.75
CA LEU A 423 -23.07 -6.95 14.20
C LEU A 423 -24.51 -6.54 14.58
N GLU A 424 -25.21 -5.79 13.72
CA GLU A 424 -26.63 -5.44 13.89
C GLU A 424 -27.51 -6.69 13.74
N LYS A 425 -27.33 -7.48 12.67
CA LYS A 425 -28.10 -8.73 12.46
C LYS A 425 -27.88 -9.78 13.54
N LEU A 426 -26.70 -9.80 14.14
CA LEU A 426 -26.38 -10.68 15.28
C LEU A 426 -26.87 -10.11 16.63
N ASP A 427 -27.49 -8.93 16.63
CA ASP A 427 -27.96 -8.24 17.84
C ASP A 427 -26.87 -8.00 18.89
N LEU A 428 -25.64 -7.70 18.41
CA LEU A 428 -24.46 -7.54 19.28
C LEU A 428 -24.10 -6.08 19.55
N ILE A 429 -24.37 -5.17 18.61
CA ILE A 429 -23.95 -3.77 18.72
C ILE A 429 -24.62 -3.03 19.88
N LYS A 430 -25.82 -3.42 20.27
CA LYS A 430 -26.60 -2.83 21.35
C LYS A 430 -25.90 -2.89 22.71
N TYR A 431 -25.06 -3.91 22.97
CA TYR A 431 -24.35 -4.06 24.23
C TYR A 431 -23.17 -3.07 24.36
N LEU A 432 -22.60 -2.65 23.23
CA LEU A 432 -21.63 -1.56 23.21
C LEU A 432 -22.32 -0.22 23.54
N ASP A 433 -23.49 0.02 22.95
CA ASP A 433 -24.31 1.19 23.25
C ASP A 433 -24.75 1.22 24.71
N GLU A 434 -25.16 0.08 25.28
CA GLU A 434 -25.52 -0.07 26.70
C GLU A 434 -24.35 0.26 27.62
N LEU A 435 -23.11 -0.12 27.27
CA LEU A 435 -21.90 0.31 27.96
C LEU A 435 -21.55 1.77 27.70
N GLY A 436 -22.28 2.46 26.84
CA GLY A 436 -22.14 3.87 26.48
C GLY A 436 -21.01 4.16 25.50
N PHE A 437 -20.66 3.24 24.64
CA PHE A 437 -19.79 3.50 23.50
C PHE A 437 -20.55 4.27 22.41
N GLU A 438 -20.01 5.41 22.00
CA GLU A 438 -20.49 6.12 20.81
C GLU A 438 -20.03 5.38 19.57
N ILE A 439 -20.99 4.94 18.74
CA ILE A 439 -20.71 4.21 17.51
C ILE A 439 -20.44 5.22 16.40
N VAL A 440 -19.22 5.20 15.85
CA VAL A 440 -18.78 6.14 14.83
C VAL A 440 -18.26 5.40 13.60
N LEU A 441 -18.64 5.87 12.43
CA LEU A 441 -18.01 5.42 11.20
C LEU A 441 -16.60 6.03 11.11
N LYS A 442 -15.63 5.25 10.69
CA LYS A 442 -14.22 5.63 10.72
C LYS A 442 -13.93 6.93 9.98
N SER A 443 -13.49 7.91 10.72
CA SER A 443 -12.88 9.13 10.22
C SER A 443 -11.82 9.58 11.25
N PRO A 444 -10.55 9.14 11.11
CA PRO A 444 -9.53 9.35 12.14
C PRO A 444 -9.41 10.81 12.60
N ASN A 445 -9.43 11.75 11.67
CA ASN A 445 -9.30 13.18 12.00
C ASN A 445 -10.51 13.72 12.76
N LYS A 446 -11.72 13.25 12.47
CA LYS A 446 -12.95 13.70 13.15
C LYS A 446 -13.08 13.17 14.58
N LEU A 447 -12.57 11.95 14.81
CA LEU A 447 -12.60 11.37 16.16
C LEU A 447 -11.70 12.18 17.11
N ILE A 448 -10.49 12.50 16.69
CA ILE A 448 -9.52 13.29 17.46
C ILE A 448 -10.07 14.70 17.77
N GLU A 449 -10.70 15.34 16.79
CA GLU A 449 -11.31 16.66 16.98
C GLU A 449 -12.48 16.67 17.96
N ARG A 450 -13.20 15.55 18.13
CA ARG A 450 -14.33 15.39 19.04
C ARG A 450 -13.93 15.04 20.48
N VAL A 451 -12.71 14.53 20.67
CA VAL A 451 -12.23 14.11 21.97
C VAL A 451 -11.92 15.32 22.85
N ASN A 452 -12.84 15.68 23.74
CA ASN A 452 -12.59 16.69 24.78
C ASN A 452 -12.27 16.00 26.11
N ILE A 453 -11.03 16.12 26.55
CA ILE A 453 -10.56 15.60 27.83
C ILE A 453 -10.45 16.76 28.81
N ASP A 454 -11.05 16.60 29.99
CA ASP A 454 -11.11 17.64 31.03
C ASP A 454 -9.72 18.14 31.44
N THR A 455 -9.62 19.49 31.61
CA THR A 455 -8.36 20.20 31.86
C THR A 455 -7.77 19.97 33.24
N GLU A 456 -8.56 19.55 34.23
CA GLU A 456 -8.11 19.35 35.61
C GLU A 456 -7.11 18.16 35.76
N ARG A 457 -6.95 17.35 34.71
CA ARG A 457 -6.11 16.16 34.71
C ARG A 457 -4.67 16.37 34.20
N PHE A 458 -4.26 17.60 34.03
CA PHE A 458 -2.99 17.95 33.38
C PHE A 458 -1.75 17.38 34.04
N ASN A 459 -1.78 17.17 35.35
CA ASN A 459 -0.63 16.73 36.12
C ASN A 459 -0.59 15.22 36.39
N LEU A 460 -1.58 14.47 35.88
CA LEU A 460 -1.67 13.04 36.06
C LEU A 460 -1.23 12.31 34.75
N ASN A 461 -0.75 11.08 34.92
CA ASN A 461 -0.46 10.19 33.81
C ASN A 461 -1.72 9.51 33.30
N VAL A 462 -2.69 10.26 32.77
CA VAL A 462 -3.91 9.67 32.21
C VAL A 462 -3.64 8.93 30.91
N VAL A 463 -4.45 7.91 30.65
CA VAL A 463 -4.20 6.87 29.66
C VAL A 463 -5.32 6.81 28.65
N ALA A 464 -4.97 6.56 27.38
CA ALA A 464 -5.89 6.05 26.38
C ALA A 464 -5.61 4.56 26.13
N VAL A 465 -6.67 3.80 25.93
CA VAL A 465 -6.62 2.41 25.44
C VAL A 465 -7.28 2.32 24.07
N THR A 466 -6.63 1.69 23.10
CA THR A 466 -7.11 1.61 21.74
C THR A 466 -6.80 0.27 21.09
N SER A 467 -7.65 -0.17 20.18
CA SER A 467 -7.37 -1.31 19.30
C SER A 467 -7.06 -0.91 17.85
N SER A 468 -6.80 0.37 17.60
CA SER A 468 -6.41 0.88 16.29
C SER A 468 -4.96 1.35 16.30
N ARG A 469 -4.13 0.79 15.39
CA ARG A 469 -2.75 1.23 15.17
C ARG A 469 -2.65 2.66 14.64
N ASN A 470 -3.70 3.20 14.03
CA ASN A 470 -3.73 4.60 13.58
C ASN A 470 -3.60 5.62 14.72
N PHE A 471 -3.76 5.18 15.98
CA PHE A 471 -3.67 6.01 17.17
C PHE A 471 -2.44 5.70 18.02
N GLU A 472 -1.42 5.03 17.47
CA GLU A 472 -0.22 4.68 18.22
C GLU A 472 0.59 5.92 18.65
N GLU A 473 0.68 6.95 17.80
CA GLU A 473 1.58 8.08 18.07
C GLU A 473 0.94 9.19 18.90
N GLU A 474 -0.22 9.70 18.55
CA GLU A 474 -0.84 10.82 19.25
C GLU A 474 -2.36 10.85 19.10
N ILE A 475 -3.07 10.50 20.20
CA ILE A 475 -4.52 10.64 20.24
C ILE A 475 -4.92 12.04 20.71
N HIS A 476 -4.28 12.53 21.78
CA HIS A 476 -4.63 13.81 22.37
C HIS A 476 -3.46 14.37 23.19
N PRO A 477 -3.14 15.68 23.13
CA PRO A 477 -1.99 16.28 23.83
C PRO A 477 -1.99 16.06 25.35
N ARG A 478 -3.16 15.87 25.96
CA ARG A 478 -3.34 15.66 27.39
C ARG A 478 -3.21 14.20 27.84
N VAL A 479 -3.22 13.25 26.91
CA VAL A 479 -3.00 11.82 27.18
C VAL A 479 -1.50 11.56 27.26
N LYS A 480 -1.03 11.02 28.38
CA LYS A 480 0.41 10.80 28.60
C LYS A 480 0.92 9.49 27.98
N THR A 481 0.07 8.47 27.96
CA THR A 481 0.39 7.18 27.34
C THR A 481 -0.82 6.66 26.58
N ASN A 482 -0.54 6.05 25.44
CA ASN A 482 -1.53 5.36 24.65
C ASN A 482 -1.16 3.88 24.57
N TRP A 483 -2.13 3.02 24.90
CA TRP A 483 -1.95 1.58 24.93
C TRP A 483 -2.76 0.94 23.81
N TYR A 484 -2.07 0.32 22.89
CA TYR A 484 -2.66 -0.50 21.83
C TYR A 484 -2.81 -1.94 22.33
N MET A 485 -3.99 -2.54 22.16
CA MET A 485 -4.31 -3.91 22.57
C MET A 485 -5.51 -4.45 21.79
N SER A 486 -5.87 -5.71 22.01
CA SER A 486 -7.04 -6.31 21.35
C SER A 486 -8.35 -5.57 21.69
N PRO A 487 -9.36 -5.57 20.78
CA PRO A 487 -10.66 -4.93 21.02
C PRO A 487 -11.33 -5.36 22.32
N ALA A 488 -11.28 -6.64 22.64
CA ALA A 488 -11.84 -7.21 23.88
C ALA A 488 -11.16 -6.65 25.13
N LEU A 489 -9.83 -6.51 25.11
CA LEU A 489 -9.08 -5.95 26.24
C LEU A 489 -9.32 -4.45 26.41
N VAL A 490 -9.53 -3.69 25.32
CA VAL A 490 -9.90 -2.27 25.43
C VAL A 490 -11.18 -2.12 26.25
N ILE A 491 -12.19 -2.96 26.02
CA ILE A 491 -13.44 -2.97 26.80
C ILE A 491 -13.15 -3.35 28.26
N ALA A 492 -12.38 -4.43 28.49
CA ALA A 492 -12.07 -4.90 29.84
C ALA A 492 -11.32 -3.85 30.69
N TYR A 493 -10.30 -3.19 30.12
CA TYR A 493 -9.59 -2.11 30.82
C TYR A 493 -10.45 -0.85 31.01
N SER A 494 -11.39 -0.57 30.09
CA SER A 494 -12.32 0.54 30.26
C SER A 494 -13.32 0.30 31.39
N LEU A 495 -13.73 -0.96 31.62
CA LEU A 495 -14.57 -1.36 32.75
C LEU A 495 -13.84 -1.16 34.09
N LYS A 496 -12.58 -1.55 34.19
CA LYS A 496 -11.74 -1.29 35.37
C LYS A 496 -11.45 0.19 35.55
N GLY A 497 -11.26 0.94 34.47
CA GLY A 497 -10.97 2.37 34.47
C GLY A 497 -9.54 2.75 34.88
N ASN A 498 -8.64 1.81 35.11
CA ASN A 498 -7.24 2.07 35.45
C ASN A 498 -6.32 0.95 34.92
N MET A 499 -5.13 1.31 34.45
CA MET A 499 -4.17 0.35 33.90
C MET A 499 -3.24 -0.27 34.95
N ASN A 500 -3.19 0.26 36.16
CA ASN A 500 -2.27 -0.23 37.21
C ASN A 500 -2.88 -1.39 38.00
N PHE A 501 -3.21 -2.48 37.29
CA PHE A 501 -3.65 -3.74 37.94
C PHE A 501 -3.35 -4.93 37.01
N ASP A 502 -3.16 -6.12 37.57
CA ASP A 502 -2.97 -7.35 36.82
C ASP A 502 -4.33 -7.94 36.44
N ILE A 503 -4.81 -7.59 35.25
CA ILE A 503 -6.11 -8.04 34.71
C ILE A 503 -6.24 -9.57 34.65
N THR A 504 -5.13 -10.31 34.64
CA THR A 504 -5.13 -11.77 34.58
C THR A 504 -5.40 -12.44 35.93
N LYS A 505 -5.27 -11.69 37.01
CA LYS A 505 -5.39 -12.22 38.40
C LYS A 505 -6.33 -11.42 39.28
N GLU A 506 -6.41 -10.11 39.06
CA GLU A 506 -7.19 -9.22 39.91
C GLU A 506 -8.59 -9.02 39.34
N ALA A 507 -9.59 -8.87 40.22
CA ALA A 507 -10.96 -8.64 39.78
C ALA A 507 -11.12 -7.27 39.10
N ILE A 508 -11.86 -7.24 38.01
CA ILE A 508 -12.25 -6.01 37.31
C ILE A 508 -13.16 -5.18 38.22
N TYR A 509 -14.14 -5.85 38.84
CA TYR A 509 -15.07 -5.23 39.79
C TYR A 509 -15.55 -6.30 40.77
N GLN A 510 -15.54 -6.01 42.08
CA GLN A 510 -15.90 -6.97 43.16
C GLN A 510 -15.22 -8.34 42.93
N ASP A 511 -16.01 -9.38 42.72
CA ASP A 511 -15.52 -10.75 42.45
C ASP A 511 -15.64 -11.15 40.96
N ILE A 512 -15.75 -10.17 40.06
CA ILE A 512 -15.84 -10.42 38.61
C ILE A 512 -14.45 -10.25 37.98
N TYR A 513 -13.96 -11.30 37.35
CA TYR A 513 -12.65 -11.41 36.72
C TYR A 513 -12.75 -11.35 35.20
N LEU A 514 -11.61 -11.21 34.52
CA LEU A 514 -11.54 -11.24 33.06
C LEU A 514 -12.13 -12.53 32.49
N SER A 515 -11.90 -13.67 33.12
CA SER A 515 -12.45 -14.99 32.74
C SER A 515 -13.98 -15.02 32.69
N ASP A 516 -14.64 -14.24 33.53
CA ASP A 516 -16.11 -14.24 33.62
C ASP A 516 -16.75 -13.48 32.45
N ILE A 517 -16.07 -12.45 31.96
CA ILE A 517 -16.56 -11.62 30.86
C ILE A 517 -15.98 -12.05 29.48
N PHE A 518 -14.89 -12.82 29.47
CA PHE A 518 -14.29 -13.25 28.20
C PHE A 518 -15.05 -14.44 27.62
N PRO A 519 -15.45 -14.39 26.31
CA PRO A 519 -16.20 -15.48 25.71
C PRO A 519 -15.31 -16.69 25.45
N SER A 520 -15.90 -17.89 25.56
CA SER A 520 -15.28 -19.12 25.11
C SER A 520 -15.24 -19.20 23.58
N SER A 521 -14.36 -20.04 23.03
CA SER A 521 -14.31 -20.27 21.56
C SER A 521 -15.64 -20.86 21.05
N GLY A 522 -16.35 -21.64 21.85
CA GLY A 522 -17.67 -22.17 21.50
C GLY A 522 -18.72 -21.09 21.35
N GLU A 523 -18.75 -20.10 22.25
CA GLU A 523 -19.67 -18.96 22.16
C GLU A 523 -19.37 -18.11 20.91
N VAL A 524 -18.10 -17.87 20.61
CA VAL A 524 -17.70 -17.13 19.40
C VAL A 524 -18.12 -17.88 18.14
N ASN A 525 -17.89 -19.19 18.09
CA ASN A 525 -18.25 -20.04 16.93
C ASN A 525 -19.76 -20.14 16.73
N GLU A 526 -20.57 -20.09 17.79
CA GLU A 526 -22.04 -20.02 17.68
C GLU A 526 -22.48 -18.78 16.89
N TYR A 527 -21.86 -17.63 17.14
CA TYR A 527 -22.16 -16.41 16.37
C TYR A 527 -21.58 -16.43 14.96
N LEU A 528 -20.39 -16.97 14.79
CA LEU A 528 -19.79 -17.12 13.46
C LEU A 528 -20.65 -18.02 12.55
N SER A 529 -21.24 -19.08 13.08
CA SER A 529 -22.10 -19.99 12.29
C SER A 529 -23.41 -19.36 11.80
N LYS A 530 -23.83 -18.22 12.38
CA LYS A 530 -25.00 -17.44 11.94
C LYS A 530 -24.68 -16.52 10.76
N ILE A 531 -23.39 -16.34 10.43
CA ILE A 531 -22.95 -15.55 9.30
C ILE A 531 -22.92 -16.45 8.06
N ASN A 532 -23.75 -16.13 7.06
CA ASN A 532 -23.87 -16.90 5.83
C ASN A 532 -24.03 -15.99 4.62
N TYR A 533 -24.11 -16.55 3.42
CA TYR A 533 -24.24 -15.85 2.15
C TYR A 533 -25.36 -14.78 2.15
N SER A 534 -26.53 -15.08 2.71
CA SER A 534 -27.67 -14.14 2.71
C SER A 534 -27.34 -12.81 3.41
N LEU A 535 -26.39 -12.84 4.34
CA LEU A 535 -25.93 -11.64 5.05
C LEU A 535 -25.06 -10.76 4.16
N TYR A 536 -24.33 -11.36 3.23
CA TYR A 536 -23.44 -10.64 2.30
C TYR A 536 -24.13 -10.28 0.98
N GLU A 537 -25.19 -10.99 0.59
CA GLU A 537 -25.85 -10.81 -0.69
C GLU A 537 -26.32 -9.37 -0.91
N ASP A 538 -26.94 -8.76 0.09
CA ASP A 538 -27.44 -7.39 0.00
C ASP A 538 -26.31 -6.37 -0.17
N ILE A 539 -25.15 -6.61 0.46
CA ILE A 539 -23.98 -5.72 0.41
C ILE A 539 -23.31 -5.78 -0.96
N TYR A 540 -23.15 -6.99 -1.51
CA TYR A 540 -22.35 -7.20 -2.72
C TYR A 540 -23.15 -7.32 -4.01
N LYS A 541 -24.47 -7.47 -3.94
CA LYS A 541 -25.37 -7.62 -5.10
C LYS A 541 -25.15 -6.55 -6.16
N ASN A 542 -24.86 -5.32 -5.74
CA ASN A 542 -24.68 -4.16 -6.59
C ASN A 542 -23.33 -3.47 -6.39
N ILE A 543 -22.29 -4.20 -6.03
CA ILE A 543 -20.97 -3.63 -5.67
C ILE A 543 -20.40 -2.70 -6.74
N TYR A 544 -20.69 -2.94 -8.02
CA TYR A 544 -20.24 -2.09 -9.15
C TYR A 544 -21.27 -1.04 -9.57
N HIS A 545 -22.50 -1.09 -9.03
CA HIS A 545 -23.55 -0.13 -9.40
C HIS A 545 -23.37 1.23 -8.72
N GLY A 546 -22.98 1.22 -7.47
CA GLY A 546 -22.83 2.42 -6.65
C GLY A 546 -24.16 2.94 -6.11
N ASN A 547 -24.09 3.99 -5.29
CA ASN A 547 -25.22 4.67 -4.70
C ASN A 547 -25.80 5.76 -5.62
N GLU A 548 -26.89 6.40 -5.19
CA GLU A 548 -27.55 7.48 -5.95
C GLU A 548 -26.58 8.61 -6.33
N PHE A 549 -25.70 9.01 -5.40
CA PHE A 549 -24.69 10.05 -5.69
C PHE A 549 -23.79 9.68 -6.88
N TRP A 550 -23.32 8.42 -6.93
CA TRP A 550 -22.52 7.94 -8.06
C TRP A 550 -23.34 7.85 -9.34
N GLN A 551 -24.61 7.43 -9.25
CA GLN A 551 -25.49 7.34 -10.40
C GLN A 551 -25.85 8.71 -11.00
N ASP A 552 -26.01 9.74 -10.18
CA ASP A 552 -26.31 11.10 -10.59
C ASP A 552 -25.15 11.82 -11.28
N ILE A 553 -23.93 11.36 -11.12
CA ILE A 553 -22.77 11.93 -11.84
C ILE A 553 -22.99 11.71 -13.33
N LYS A 554 -23.20 12.80 -14.08
CA LYS A 554 -23.25 12.79 -15.54
C LYS A 554 -21.86 12.78 -16.12
N VAL A 555 -21.59 11.87 -17.03
CA VAL A 555 -20.33 11.79 -17.77
C VAL A 555 -20.64 11.62 -19.25
N ASP A 556 -19.93 12.35 -20.08
CA ASP A 556 -20.05 12.21 -21.53
C ASP A 556 -19.50 10.85 -21.98
N GLU A 557 -20.11 10.32 -23.05
CA GLU A 557 -19.63 9.06 -23.65
C GLU A 557 -18.49 9.28 -24.66
N ASN A 558 -17.89 10.47 -24.64
CA ASN A 558 -16.75 10.79 -25.49
C ASN A 558 -15.55 9.93 -25.12
N THR A 559 -14.77 9.55 -26.14
CA THR A 559 -13.54 8.75 -25.95
C THR A 559 -12.46 9.47 -25.15
N ASN A 560 -12.46 10.80 -25.14
CA ASN A 560 -11.55 11.65 -24.41
C ASN A 560 -12.27 12.32 -23.25
N PHE A 561 -11.61 12.38 -22.09
CA PHE A 561 -12.12 13.08 -20.91
C PHE A 561 -11.78 14.58 -20.99
N ASP A 562 -12.80 15.41 -20.87
CA ASP A 562 -12.59 16.85 -20.78
C ASP A 562 -12.16 17.24 -19.37
N PHE A 563 -10.89 17.56 -19.20
CA PHE A 563 -10.36 18.14 -17.97
C PHE A 563 -10.71 19.64 -17.90
N ASP A 564 -11.91 19.92 -17.43
CA ASP A 564 -12.41 21.29 -17.28
C ASP A 564 -11.38 22.22 -16.64
N GLU A 565 -11.23 23.44 -17.19
CA GLU A 565 -10.26 24.41 -16.70
C GLU A 565 -10.54 24.89 -15.27
N THR A 566 -11.76 24.72 -14.79
CA THR A 566 -12.17 25.04 -13.41
C THR A 566 -11.74 23.96 -12.40
N PHE A 567 -11.33 22.77 -12.86
CA PHE A 567 -10.89 21.70 -11.98
C PHE A 567 -9.66 22.12 -11.20
N THR A 568 -9.71 21.89 -9.90
CA THR A 568 -8.65 22.27 -8.96
C THR A 568 -8.02 21.10 -8.21
N TYR A 569 -8.64 19.91 -8.23
CA TYR A 569 -8.13 18.69 -7.60
C TYR A 569 -7.48 17.75 -8.60
N ILE A 570 -7.98 17.66 -9.83
CA ILE A 570 -7.39 16.82 -10.87
C ILE A 570 -7.00 17.62 -12.10
N ARG A 571 -5.78 17.42 -12.60
CA ARG A 571 -5.28 17.90 -13.89
C ARG A 571 -4.18 16.98 -14.43
N PRO A 572 -4.23 16.60 -15.71
CA PRO A 572 -3.27 15.66 -16.28
C PRO A 572 -1.85 16.22 -16.30
N PHE A 573 -0.87 15.33 -16.31
CA PHE A 573 0.54 15.68 -16.44
C PHE A 573 0.98 15.69 -17.90
N ASN A 574 1.43 16.83 -18.39
CA ASN A 574 2.02 16.95 -19.73
C ASN A 574 3.52 16.59 -19.70
N ILE A 575 3.83 15.34 -19.40
CA ILE A 575 5.21 14.83 -19.26
C ILE A 575 5.49 13.61 -20.14
N TYR A 576 4.50 13.09 -20.85
CA TYR A 576 4.57 11.88 -21.67
C TYR A 576 4.65 12.24 -23.15
N GLU A 577 5.77 12.85 -23.54
CA GLU A 577 6.03 13.12 -24.96
C GLU A 577 6.69 11.90 -25.62
N LYS A 578 6.19 11.50 -26.78
CA LYS A 578 6.82 10.47 -27.60
C LYS A 578 8.14 11.03 -28.16
N ARG A 579 9.24 10.66 -27.54
CA ARG A 579 10.57 11.07 -27.94
C ARG A 579 11.55 9.91 -27.80
N ALA A 580 12.10 9.43 -28.90
CA ALA A 580 13.24 8.51 -28.84
C ALA A 580 14.49 9.32 -28.46
N ILE A 581 15.25 8.84 -27.48
CA ILE A 581 16.52 9.42 -27.04
C ILE A 581 17.63 8.47 -27.53
N GLU A 582 18.18 8.75 -28.67
CA GLU A 582 19.28 7.97 -29.26
C GLU A 582 20.63 8.36 -28.69
N SER A 583 20.78 9.66 -28.38
CA SER A 583 21.98 10.25 -27.79
C SER A 583 21.60 11.12 -26.57
N ILE A 584 22.51 11.28 -25.62
CA ILE A 584 22.35 12.31 -24.58
C ILE A 584 22.88 13.62 -25.16
N GLU A 585 21.99 14.58 -25.32
CA GLU A 585 22.32 15.91 -25.78
C GLU A 585 21.61 16.94 -24.88
N ILE A 586 22.37 17.51 -23.99
CA ILE A 586 21.98 18.59 -23.08
C ILE A 586 22.89 19.76 -23.41
N ASN A 587 22.32 20.84 -23.93
CA ASN A 587 23.09 21.99 -24.38
C ASN A 587 22.85 23.17 -23.44
N GLU A 588 23.91 23.60 -22.71
CA GLU A 588 23.88 24.78 -21.86
C GLU A 588 22.67 24.81 -20.93
N ALA A 589 22.40 23.71 -20.25
CA ALA A 589 21.32 23.61 -19.27
C ALA A 589 21.61 24.52 -18.07
N LYS A 590 20.57 25.20 -17.58
CA LYS A 590 20.70 26.09 -16.42
C LYS A 590 20.64 25.29 -15.12
N ILE A 591 21.48 25.64 -14.15
CA ILE A 591 21.46 25.04 -12.83
C ILE A 591 20.35 25.70 -12.00
N LEU A 592 19.39 24.89 -11.57
CA LEU A 592 18.28 25.33 -10.73
C LEU A 592 18.67 25.42 -9.26
N ALA A 593 19.42 24.44 -8.75
CA ALA A 593 19.74 24.36 -7.34
C ALA A 593 21.00 23.54 -7.06
N PHE A 594 21.66 23.91 -5.95
CA PHE A 594 22.64 23.09 -5.23
C PHE A 594 22.01 22.64 -3.91
N LEU A 595 21.68 21.34 -3.81
CA LEU A 595 20.99 20.75 -2.67
C LEU A 595 21.95 19.98 -1.78
N ASP A 596 21.67 19.96 -0.48
CA ASP A 596 22.48 19.28 0.53
C ASP A 596 22.34 17.74 0.47
N ASN A 597 23.09 17.04 1.36
CA ASN A 597 22.96 15.61 1.58
C ASN A 597 21.58 15.27 2.18
N ASP A 598 21.17 14.01 2.02
CA ASP A 598 19.98 13.42 2.65
C ASP A 598 18.66 14.12 2.32
N ILE A 599 18.58 14.78 1.16
CA ILE A 599 17.30 15.29 0.65
C ILE A 599 16.41 14.11 0.32
N ASN A 600 15.34 13.96 1.09
CA ASN A 600 14.38 12.87 0.94
C ASN A 600 13.10 13.32 0.24
N THR A 601 12.24 12.35 -0.09
CA THR A 601 10.99 12.60 -0.82
C THR A 601 10.04 13.58 -0.11
N ASN A 602 10.03 13.63 1.24
CA ASN A 602 9.24 14.61 1.99
C ASN A 602 9.82 16.04 1.92
N ASN A 603 11.11 16.19 1.59
CA ASN A 603 11.67 17.51 1.28
C ASN A 603 11.28 17.97 -0.14
N ILE A 604 11.08 17.00 -1.05
CA ILE A 604 10.71 17.27 -2.43
C ILE A 604 9.20 17.54 -2.55
N VAL A 605 8.36 16.70 -1.94
CA VAL A 605 6.90 16.82 -1.99
C VAL A 605 6.40 17.26 -0.61
N PRO A 606 5.96 18.53 -0.45
CA PRO A 606 5.52 19.05 0.84
C PRO A 606 4.20 18.42 1.28
N LYS A 607 3.94 18.43 2.59
CA LYS A 607 2.71 17.95 3.21
C LYS A 607 2.05 19.04 4.05
N GLY A 608 0.75 18.88 4.32
CA GLY A 608 0.00 19.76 5.19
C GLY A 608 -0.71 20.91 4.47
N LYS A 609 -1.10 21.93 5.20
CA LYS A 609 -1.95 23.04 4.69
C LYS A 609 -1.25 23.88 3.62
N ILE A 610 -1.98 24.16 2.55
CA ILE A 610 -1.57 25.14 1.54
C ILE A 610 -1.84 26.54 2.08
N VAL A 611 -0.84 27.42 1.99
CA VAL A 611 -0.93 28.79 2.49
C VAL A 611 -0.96 29.83 1.35
N PRO A 612 -1.67 30.96 1.48
CA PRO A 612 -1.93 31.93 0.40
C PRO A 612 -0.69 32.51 -0.27
N TYR A 613 0.35 32.76 0.49
CA TYR A 613 1.58 33.40 0.00
C TYR A 613 2.55 32.47 -0.74
N THR A 614 2.10 31.23 -1.05
CA THR A 614 2.86 30.28 -1.85
C THR A 614 2.46 30.34 -3.32
N GLN A 615 3.33 29.84 -4.20
CA GLN A 615 2.99 29.68 -5.64
C GLN A 615 1.74 28.84 -5.88
N VAL A 616 1.47 27.87 -5.00
CA VAL A 616 0.25 27.05 -5.04
C VAL A 616 -0.94 27.85 -4.57
N GLY A 617 -0.80 28.63 -3.47
CA GLY A 617 -1.86 29.48 -2.97
C GLY A 617 -2.30 30.50 -4.02
N SER A 618 -1.36 31.22 -4.62
CA SER A 618 -1.65 32.18 -5.71
C SER A 618 -2.37 31.52 -6.89
N TYR A 619 -1.95 30.31 -7.30
CA TYR A 619 -2.64 29.56 -8.35
C TYR A 619 -4.09 29.21 -7.97
N LEU A 620 -4.34 28.82 -6.75
CA LEU A 620 -5.68 28.49 -6.27
C LEU A 620 -6.56 29.74 -6.17
N GLU A 621 -6.00 30.91 -5.78
CA GLU A 621 -6.69 32.21 -5.80
C GLU A 621 -7.06 32.63 -7.24
N GLU A 622 -6.15 32.46 -8.20
CA GLU A 622 -6.44 32.65 -9.63
C GLU A 622 -7.58 31.77 -10.14
N LYS A 623 -7.75 30.59 -9.56
CA LYS A 623 -8.88 29.68 -9.82
C LYS A 623 -10.14 30.03 -9.02
N GLY A 624 -10.15 31.14 -8.28
CA GLY A 624 -11.29 31.65 -7.54
C GLY A 624 -11.54 30.99 -6.18
N LEU A 625 -10.58 30.24 -5.63
CA LEU A 625 -10.71 29.67 -4.29
C LEU A 625 -10.26 30.66 -3.23
N LYS A 626 -10.95 30.64 -2.07
CA LYS A 626 -10.54 31.39 -0.89
C LYS A 626 -9.52 30.57 -0.06
N PRO A 627 -8.70 31.20 0.80
CA PRO A 627 -7.69 30.52 1.61
C PRO A 627 -8.22 29.37 2.49
N ASP A 628 -9.43 29.47 2.98
CA ASP A 628 -10.11 28.43 3.75
C ASP A 628 -10.51 27.19 2.91
N GLN A 629 -10.53 27.33 1.59
CA GLN A 629 -10.85 26.30 0.60
C GLN A 629 -9.60 25.66 -0.03
N PHE A 630 -8.38 26.07 0.34
CA PHE A 630 -7.16 25.55 -0.29
C PHE A 630 -6.89 24.10 0.06
N ASP A 631 -7.30 23.67 1.26
CA ASP A 631 -7.09 22.31 1.75
C ASP A 631 -5.61 22.00 2.02
N ILE A 632 -5.25 20.72 1.99
CA ILE A 632 -3.88 20.23 2.16
C ILE A 632 -3.28 19.77 0.83
N TYR A 633 -1.96 19.80 0.72
CA TYR A 633 -1.23 19.39 -0.47
C TYR A 633 -1.59 17.98 -0.92
N GLU A 634 -1.68 17.01 0.01
CA GLU A 634 -1.92 15.60 -0.26
C GLU A 634 -3.24 15.34 -1.00
N LYS A 635 -4.23 16.21 -0.86
CA LYS A 635 -5.51 16.08 -1.55
C LYS A 635 -5.50 16.65 -2.97
N ARG A 636 -4.43 17.37 -3.37
CA ARG A 636 -4.34 18.08 -4.66
C ARG A 636 -3.19 17.61 -5.55
N TYR A 637 -2.51 16.54 -5.17
CA TYR A 637 -1.37 16.04 -5.95
C TYR A 637 -1.74 15.42 -7.30
N GLU A 638 -3.00 15.10 -7.51
CA GLU A 638 -3.48 14.71 -8.84
C GLU A 638 -3.66 15.92 -9.79
N ASN A 639 -3.45 17.13 -9.31
CA ASN A 639 -3.40 18.33 -10.14
C ASN A 639 -1.95 18.67 -10.47
N SER A 640 -1.58 18.52 -11.75
CA SER A 640 -0.21 18.80 -12.25
C SER A 640 0.22 20.24 -12.01
N GLU A 641 -0.71 21.22 -12.06
CA GLU A 641 -0.42 22.62 -11.81
C GLU A 641 -0.09 22.89 -10.35
N VAL A 642 -0.73 22.14 -9.43
CA VAL A 642 -0.41 22.17 -8.00
C VAL A 642 0.94 21.51 -7.76
N LEU A 643 1.13 20.26 -8.24
CA LEU A 643 2.35 19.51 -7.93
C LEU A 643 3.62 20.19 -8.44
N LYS A 644 3.62 20.71 -9.68
CA LYS A 644 4.81 21.40 -10.23
C LYS A 644 5.17 22.70 -9.50
N ARG A 645 4.20 23.36 -8.84
CA ARG A 645 4.45 24.53 -8.00
C ARG A 645 4.83 24.17 -6.57
N ALA A 646 4.43 22.97 -6.14
CA ALA A 646 4.64 22.48 -4.78
C ALA A 646 6.01 21.83 -4.56
N VAL A 647 6.58 21.18 -5.58
CA VAL A 647 7.85 20.45 -5.40
C VAL A 647 8.96 21.36 -4.92
N PHE A 648 9.74 20.85 -3.95
CA PHE A 648 10.83 21.56 -3.26
C PHE A 648 10.40 22.73 -2.36
N THR A 649 9.09 22.99 -2.16
CA THR A 649 8.64 24.12 -1.33
C THR A 649 8.70 23.85 0.18
N ASN A 650 9.26 22.72 0.60
CA ASN A 650 9.52 22.48 2.02
C ASN A 650 10.36 23.65 2.60
N THR A 651 9.87 24.28 3.66
CA THR A 651 10.50 25.47 4.26
C THR A 651 11.89 25.22 4.83
N LYS A 652 12.26 23.94 5.08
CA LYS A 652 13.60 23.55 5.55
C LYS A 652 14.58 23.24 4.42
N LEU A 653 14.13 23.27 3.16
CA LEU A 653 15.01 23.07 2.01
C LEU A 653 15.97 24.24 1.86
N LYS A 654 17.23 23.95 1.63
CA LYS A 654 18.28 24.93 1.40
C LYS A 654 18.87 24.75 0.02
N ASN A 655 18.73 25.77 -0.81
CA ASN A 655 19.52 25.91 -2.02
C ASN A 655 20.73 26.75 -1.75
N LYS A 656 21.94 26.15 -1.80
CA LYS A 656 23.19 26.84 -1.51
C LYS A 656 23.43 28.10 -2.37
N ILE A 657 22.90 28.14 -3.59
CA ILE A 657 23.04 29.27 -4.52
C ILE A 657 22.39 30.55 -3.97
N VAL A 658 21.33 30.43 -3.16
CA VAL A 658 20.56 31.54 -2.62
C VAL A 658 20.65 31.67 -1.10
N SER A 659 21.59 30.96 -0.46
CA SER A 659 21.79 31.03 0.99
C SER A 659 21.92 32.49 1.46
N PRO A 660 21.30 32.89 2.57
CA PRO A 660 20.61 32.08 3.58
C PRO A 660 19.10 31.85 3.33
N LYS A 661 18.59 32.18 2.15
CA LYS A 661 17.15 32.05 1.85
C LYS A 661 16.76 30.54 1.79
N GLU A 662 15.73 30.14 2.53
CA GLU A 662 15.20 28.77 2.58
C GLU A 662 13.98 28.62 1.67
N GLY A 663 13.66 27.36 1.28
CA GLY A 663 12.56 26.99 0.39
C GLY A 663 12.96 26.88 -1.08
N ALA A 664 11.98 26.78 -1.96
CA ALA A 664 12.15 26.56 -3.41
C ALA A 664 12.49 27.86 -4.15
N TYR A 665 13.65 28.44 -3.90
CA TYR A 665 14.14 29.64 -4.56
C TYR A 665 15.42 29.39 -5.34
N ALA A 666 15.51 29.95 -6.55
CA ALA A 666 16.68 29.94 -7.43
C ALA A 666 17.15 31.36 -7.72
N ARG A 667 18.40 31.47 -8.12
CA ARG A 667 18.97 32.74 -8.59
C ARG A 667 18.94 32.80 -10.11
N ASP A 668 18.22 33.77 -10.64
CA ASP A 668 18.32 34.12 -12.04
C ASP A 668 19.51 35.11 -12.22
N PHE A 669 20.65 34.56 -12.59
CA PHE A 669 21.88 35.34 -12.74
C PHE A 669 21.78 36.37 -13.88
N GLN A 670 21.01 36.07 -14.92
CA GLN A 670 20.81 36.94 -16.07
C GLN A 670 20.07 38.22 -15.68
N ASN A 671 19.01 38.09 -14.86
CA ASN A 671 18.22 39.22 -14.38
C ASN A 671 18.60 39.70 -12.99
N ARG A 672 19.57 39.02 -12.32
CA ARG A 672 20.04 39.32 -10.96
C ARG A 672 18.95 39.22 -9.89
N GLU A 673 18.01 38.32 -10.05
CA GLU A 673 16.85 38.14 -9.18
C GLU A 673 16.87 36.79 -8.46
N ILE A 674 16.19 36.72 -7.30
CA ILE A 674 15.89 35.48 -6.60
C ILE A 674 14.40 35.25 -6.77
N ILE A 675 14.06 34.22 -7.52
CA ILE A 675 12.70 33.83 -7.90
C ILE A 675 12.38 32.40 -7.47
N SER A 676 11.11 31.99 -7.50
CA SER A 676 10.72 30.62 -7.19
C SER A 676 11.25 29.62 -8.22
N PHE A 677 11.43 28.35 -7.82
CA PHE A 677 11.78 27.28 -8.76
C PHE A 677 10.79 27.20 -9.91
N PHE A 678 9.50 27.36 -9.60
CA PHE A 678 8.47 27.35 -10.63
C PHE A 678 8.66 28.47 -11.65
N GLU A 679 8.85 29.70 -11.20
CA GLU A 679 9.07 30.84 -12.09
C GLU A 679 10.36 30.68 -12.91
N PHE A 680 11.45 30.23 -12.28
CA PHE A 680 12.70 29.92 -12.97
C PHE A 680 12.49 28.89 -14.07
N SER A 681 11.72 27.83 -13.78
CA SER A 681 11.40 26.81 -14.77
C SER A 681 10.59 27.33 -15.94
N GLN A 682 9.63 28.26 -15.72
CA GLN A 682 8.88 28.88 -16.80
C GLN A 682 9.78 29.75 -17.69
N ARG A 683 10.72 30.52 -17.09
CA ARG A 683 11.70 31.31 -17.86
C ARG A 683 12.65 30.44 -18.67
N ALA A 684 13.12 29.32 -18.08
CA ALA A 684 13.97 28.37 -18.77
C ALA A 684 13.24 27.73 -19.97
N LYS A 685 11.98 27.33 -19.76
CA LYS A 685 11.13 26.79 -20.83
C LYS A 685 10.89 27.79 -21.96
N ALA A 686 10.63 29.04 -21.65
CA ALA A 686 10.46 30.11 -22.63
C ALA A 686 11.73 30.35 -23.46
N SER A 687 12.90 30.21 -22.86
CA SER A 687 14.20 30.28 -23.52
C SER A 687 14.70 28.95 -24.11
N ARG A 688 13.90 27.89 -24.08
CA ARG A 688 14.22 26.54 -24.57
C ARG A 688 15.51 25.97 -23.95
N LYS A 689 15.76 26.29 -22.69
CA LYS A 689 16.89 25.75 -21.93
C LYS A 689 16.42 24.64 -20.98
N ASP A 690 17.17 23.55 -20.95
CA ASP A 690 16.98 22.46 -19.99
C ASP A 690 17.39 22.89 -18.59
N LEU A 691 16.91 22.16 -17.57
CA LEU A 691 17.23 22.39 -16.17
C LEU A 691 17.99 21.20 -15.59
N VAL A 692 18.96 21.54 -14.73
CA VAL A 692 19.77 20.59 -13.96
C VAL A 692 19.67 20.92 -12.46
N ILE A 693 19.58 19.88 -11.63
CA ILE A 693 19.80 19.97 -10.18
C ILE A 693 21.13 19.29 -9.86
N ILE A 694 21.93 19.91 -9.01
CA ILE A 694 23.12 19.28 -8.42
C ILE A 694 22.84 19.04 -6.94
N ALA A 695 23.06 17.81 -6.45
CA ALA A 695 22.67 17.38 -5.11
C ALA A 695 23.81 16.64 -4.40
N GLY A 696 23.70 16.56 -3.09
CA GLY A 696 24.61 15.81 -2.23
C GLY A 696 24.37 14.31 -2.26
N SER A 697 24.77 13.63 -1.18
CA SER A 697 24.66 12.19 -1.01
C SER A 697 23.24 11.76 -0.64
N ASN A 698 22.88 10.50 -0.97
CA ASN A 698 21.62 9.86 -0.58
C ASN A 698 20.38 10.64 -1.01
N PHE A 699 20.39 11.16 -2.24
CA PHE A 699 19.28 11.96 -2.77
C PHE A 699 18.07 11.09 -3.07
N GLY A 700 16.88 11.52 -2.57
CA GLY A 700 15.59 10.88 -2.86
C GLY A 700 15.21 9.75 -1.90
N SER A 701 15.86 9.61 -0.75
CA SER A 701 15.49 8.57 0.25
C SER A 701 14.05 8.71 0.74
N LYS A 702 13.47 7.63 1.26
CA LYS A 702 12.10 7.44 1.75
C LYS A 702 11.05 7.12 0.68
N GLU A 703 9.83 6.87 1.15
CA GLU A 703 8.68 6.45 0.33
C GLU A 703 8.07 7.60 -0.50
N ASN A 704 7.15 7.27 -1.42
CA ASN A 704 6.44 8.21 -2.31
C ASN A 704 7.32 8.88 -3.39
N SER A 705 8.26 8.13 -3.95
CA SER A 705 9.12 8.59 -5.04
C SER A 705 8.33 8.95 -6.31
N PHE A 706 7.25 8.25 -6.62
CA PHE A 706 6.42 8.46 -7.82
C PHE A 706 5.96 9.91 -7.99
N LEU A 707 5.36 10.51 -6.94
CA LEU A 707 4.92 11.90 -6.99
C LEU A 707 6.11 12.87 -7.07
N ALA A 708 7.21 12.55 -6.37
CA ALA A 708 8.40 13.38 -6.40
C ALA A 708 9.00 13.46 -7.80
N VAL A 709 9.20 12.32 -8.46
CA VAL A 709 9.79 12.30 -9.82
C VAL A 709 8.84 12.88 -10.87
N LYS A 710 7.50 12.68 -10.74
CA LYS A 710 6.51 13.34 -11.59
C LYS A 710 6.57 14.86 -11.46
N GLY A 711 6.65 15.37 -10.23
CA GLY A 711 6.77 16.82 -9.98
C GLY A 711 8.08 17.40 -10.50
N ILE A 712 9.19 16.71 -10.33
CA ILE A 712 10.52 17.09 -10.87
C ILE A 712 10.45 17.16 -12.41
N LYS A 713 9.87 16.11 -13.04
CA LYS A 713 9.71 16.10 -14.51
C LYS A 713 8.80 17.22 -14.99
N ALA A 714 7.70 17.49 -14.26
CA ALA A 714 6.76 18.57 -14.58
C ALA A 714 7.38 19.99 -14.48
N LEU A 715 8.37 20.18 -13.62
CA LEU A 715 9.20 21.39 -13.60
C LEU A 715 10.14 21.52 -14.80
N GLY A 716 10.32 20.47 -15.61
CA GLY A 716 11.22 20.50 -16.77
C GLY A 716 12.67 20.14 -16.45
N ILE A 717 12.92 19.51 -15.30
CA ILE A 717 14.26 19.03 -14.93
C ILE A 717 14.53 17.76 -15.73
N ARG A 718 15.62 17.73 -16.50
CA ARG A 718 16.01 16.60 -17.35
C ARG A 718 17.14 15.77 -16.76
N VAL A 719 17.97 16.39 -15.93
CA VAL A 719 19.18 15.76 -15.36
C VAL A 719 19.26 16.11 -13.88
N ILE A 720 19.64 15.13 -13.07
CA ILE A 720 20.07 15.35 -11.69
C ILE A 720 21.47 14.77 -11.53
N ILE A 721 22.40 15.59 -11.07
CA ILE A 721 23.78 15.17 -10.77
C ILE A 721 23.92 15.12 -9.25
N ALA A 722 24.25 14.00 -8.67
CA ALA A 722 24.35 13.84 -7.22
C ALA A 722 25.65 13.14 -6.81
N LYS A 723 26.03 13.26 -5.52
CA LYS A 723 27.11 12.41 -4.98
C LYS A 723 26.69 10.96 -4.90
N SER A 724 25.41 10.71 -4.55
CA SER A 724 24.77 9.39 -4.63
C SER A 724 23.25 9.52 -4.54
N PHE A 725 22.53 8.49 -5.00
CA PHE A 725 21.08 8.39 -4.93
C PHE A 725 20.63 7.26 -4.02
N ASP A 726 19.42 7.39 -3.45
CA ASP A 726 18.65 6.22 -3.06
C ASP A 726 18.39 5.34 -4.29
N LYS A 727 18.55 4.02 -4.16
CA LYS A 727 18.47 3.09 -5.29
C LYS A 727 17.08 3.09 -5.95
N SER A 728 16.01 3.13 -5.14
CA SER A 728 14.64 3.12 -5.65
C SER A 728 14.33 4.42 -6.38
N PHE A 729 14.73 5.54 -5.79
CA PHE A 729 14.52 6.86 -6.39
C PHE A 729 15.28 7.03 -7.71
N LYS A 730 16.52 6.55 -7.79
CA LYS A 730 17.29 6.52 -9.05
C LYS A 730 16.54 5.79 -10.15
N ASN A 731 16.00 4.61 -9.84
CA ASN A 731 15.25 3.82 -10.80
C ASN A 731 13.97 4.53 -11.25
N ASP A 732 13.27 5.21 -10.37
CA ASP A 732 12.06 5.95 -10.71
C ASP A 732 12.35 7.19 -11.57
N LEU A 733 13.49 7.86 -11.37
CA LEU A 733 13.96 8.91 -12.29
C LEU A 733 14.15 8.37 -13.71
N ILE A 734 14.76 7.19 -13.85
CA ILE A 734 14.95 6.53 -15.14
C ILE A 734 13.60 6.14 -15.77
N LYS A 735 12.69 5.58 -14.96
CA LYS A 735 11.35 5.17 -15.40
C LYS A 735 10.49 6.33 -15.91
N ILE A 736 10.79 7.56 -15.50
CA ILE A 736 10.09 8.75 -16.01
C ILE A 736 10.91 9.53 -17.07
N GLY A 737 12.11 9.04 -17.43
CA GLY A 737 12.98 9.64 -18.43
C GLY A 737 13.77 10.86 -17.95
N ILE A 738 14.14 10.91 -16.67
CA ILE A 738 15.11 11.84 -16.09
C ILE A 738 16.46 11.11 -15.96
N LEU A 739 17.55 11.75 -16.35
CA LEU A 739 18.89 11.19 -16.28
C LEU A 739 19.53 11.39 -14.90
N PRO A 740 19.72 10.33 -14.10
CA PRO A 740 20.50 10.42 -12.87
C PRO A 740 21.98 10.21 -13.19
N LEU A 741 22.82 11.14 -12.75
CA LEU A 741 24.28 11.11 -12.88
C LEU A 741 24.94 11.19 -11.51
N GLU A 742 25.99 10.42 -11.30
CA GLU A 742 26.78 10.45 -10.06
C GLU A 742 28.18 11.02 -10.32
N PHE A 743 28.63 11.92 -9.45
CA PHE A 743 30.03 12.35 -9.44
C PHE A 743 30.93 11.14 -9.15
N ILE A 744 32.12 11.13 -9.75
CA ILE A 744 33.09 10.05 -9.58
C ILE A 744 34.14 10.46 -8.52
N ASP A 745 34.88 11.51 -8.80
CA ASP A 745 36.01 11.95 -7.97
C ASP A 745 35.88 13.40 -7.48
N GLU A 746 34.90 14.15 -8.00
CA GLU A 746 34.70 15.56 -7.74
C GLU A 746 33.27 15.84 -7.23
N ASP A 747 33.04 17.06 -6.79
CA ASP A 747 31.75 17.56 -6.30
C ASP A 747 31.61 19.08 -6.48
N ILE A 748 30.55 19.67 -5.94
CA ILE A 748 30.29 21.10 -6.02
C ILE A 748 31.44 21.90 -5.41
N GLU A 749 31.95 21.45 -4.27
CA GLU A 749 32.98 22.14 -3.51
C GLU A 749 34.35 22.05 -4.21
N SER A 750 34.76 20.85 -4.66
CA SER A 750 36.04 20.66 -5.37
C SER A 750 36.06 21.34 -6.73
N LEU A 751 34.93 21.44 -7.39
CA LEU A 751 34.78 22.16 -8.65
C LEU A 751 34.56 23.65 -8.47
N ASP A 752 34.47 24.15 -7.22
CA ASP A 752 34.18 25.56 -6.89
C ASP A 752 33.03 26.15 -7.73
N LEU A 753 31.88 25.44 -7.79
CA LEU A 753 30.73 25.88 -8.57
C LEU A 753 29.95 26.96 -7.82
N LYS A 754 29.44 27.95 -8.56
CA LYS A 754 28.69 29.09 -8.01
C LYS A 754 27.22 29.09 -8.38
N GLY A 755 26.81 28.25 -9.37
CA GLY A 755 25.45 28.10 -9.87
C GLY A 755 25.11 29.01 -11.04
N ASP A 756 26.07 29.82 -11.52
CA ASP A 756 25.95 30.63 -12.74
C ASP A 756 26.48 29.89 -13.99
N GLU A 757 27.03 28.70 -13.79
CA GLU A 757 27.47 27.85 -14.87
C GLU A 757 26.28 27.26 -15.64
N VAL A 758 26.51 27.04 -16.94
CA VAL A 758 25.67 26.19 -17.77
C VAL A 758 26.31 24.81 -17.91
N VAL A 759 25.47 23.78 -17.97
CA VAL A 759 25.92 22.39 -18.05
C VAL A 759 25.69 21.86 -19.46
N THR A 760 26.76 21.38 -20.10
CA THR A 760 26.66 20.70 -21.39
C THR A 760 27.06 19.25 -21.25
N ILE A 761 26.21 18.34 -21.74
CA ILE A 761 26.40 16.90 -21.68
C ILE A 761 26.14 16.31 -23.05
N LYS A 762 27.13 15.64 -23.64
CA LYS A 762 27.00 15.02 -24.95
C LYS A 762 27.56 13.61 -24.98
N THR A 763 26.80 12.67 -25.47
CA THR A 763 27.29 11.33 -25.82
C THR A 763 26.40 10.73 -26.91
N GLU A 764 27.03 10.14 -27.89
CA GLU A 764 26.36 9.48 -29.03
C GLU A 764 25.95 8.04 -28.70
N ASP A 765 26.58 7.43 -27.70
CA ASP A 765 26.38 6.02 -27.35
C ASP A 765 26.06 5.84 -25.88
N ILE A 766 24.80 5.53 -25.59
CA ILE A 766 24.31 5.27 -24.24
C ILE A 766 24.39 3.77 -23.95
N LYS A 767 25.30 3.39 -23.04
CA LYS A 767 25.56 1.99 -22.62
C LYS A 767 25.08 1.75 -21.18
N LEU A 768 25.12 0.48 -20.77
CA LEU A 768 25.00 0.14 -19.35
C LEU A 768 26.24 0.64 -18.60
N ASN A 769 26.02 1.32 -17.45
CA ASN A 769 27.10 1.77 -16.56
C ASN A 769 28.20 2.59 -17.24
N GLY A 770 27.85 3.67 -17.94
CA GLY A 770 28.79 4.51 -18.70
C GLY A 770 29.34 5.67 -17.87
N LYS A 771 30.53 6.12 -18.27
CA LYS A 771 31.08 7.40 -17.85
C LYS A 771 30.91 8.43 -18.94
N ILE A 772 30.65 9.66 -18.55
CA ILE A 772 30.49 10.77 -19.49
C ILE A 772 31.20 12.00 -18.95
N GLU A 773 31.89 12.71 -19.82
CA GLU A 773 32.47 14.01 -19.52
C GLU A 773 31.37 15.07 -19.64
N ILE A 774 31.27 15.93 -18.66
CA ILE A 774 30.39 17.10 -18.68
C ILE A 774 31.22 18.39 -18.71
N GLU A 775 30.72 19.36 -19.46
CA GLU A 775 31.28 20.71 -19.50
C GLU A 775 30.44 21.62 -18.60
N LEU A 776 31.13 22.36 -17.73
CA LEU A 776 30.60 23.37 -16.83
C LEU A 776 31.20 24.71 -17.21
N LYS A 777 30.39 25.62 -17.72
CA LYS A 777 30.89 26.88 -18.31
C LYS A 777 30.13 28.07 -17.77
N ASN A 778 30.86 29.12 -17.42
CA ASN A 778 30.33 30.49 -17.23
C ASN A 778 31.16 31.51 -18.04
N ASP A 779 30.92 32.82 -17.78
CA ASP A 779 31.64 33.89 -18.49
C ASP A 779 33.14 33.94 -18.19
N PHE A 780 33.63 33.29 -17.13
CA PHE A 780 34.98 33.40 -16.63
C PHE A 780 35.82 32.12 -16.87
N PHE A 781 35.19 30.94 -16.86
CA PHE A 781 35.92 29.67 -17.00
C PHE A 781 35.07 28.59 -17.67
N THR A 782 35.77 27.57 -18.15
CA THR A 782 35.19 26.29 -18.56
C THR A 782 35.93 25.21 -17.81
N LYS A 783 35.15 24.34 -17.11
CA LYS A 783 35.63 23.15 -16.40
C LYS A 783 35.04 21.89 -16.99
N TYR A 784 35.77 20.81 -16.90
CA TYR A 784 35.35 19.49 -17.36
C TYR A 784 35.48 18.52 -16.17
N THR A 785 34.47 17.69 -15.99
CA THR A 785 34.53 16.62 -14.99
C THR A 785 33.84 15.37 -15.50
N PHE A 786 34.16 14.23 -14.92
CA PHE A 786 33.54 12.96 -15.27
C PHE A 786 32.44 12.61 -14.26
N VAL A 787 31.28 12.24 -14.81
CA VAL A 787 30.15 11.68 -14.06
C VAL A 787 29.81 10.32 -14.64
N GLN A 788 29.14 9.50 -13.85
CA GLN A 788 28.66 8.20 -14.32
C GLN A 788 27.16 8.11 -14.30
N TYR A 789 26.59 7.42 -15.27
CA TYR A 789 25.22 6.96 -15.23
C TYR A 789 25.21 5.44 -15.05
N ARG A 790 24.24 4.97 -14.25
CA ARG A 790 24.08 3.55 -13.94
C ARG A 790 22.71 3.09 -14.36
N PHE A 791 22.64 2.44 -15.51
CA PHE A 791 21.51 1.61 -15.87
C PHE A 791 21.83 0.19 -15.46
N ASP A 792 21.08 -0.33 -14.48
CA ASP A 792 21.33 -1.66 -13.89
C ASP A 792 20.84 -2.79 -14.83
N SER A 793 20.03 -2.45 -15.85
CA SER A 793 19.48 -3.40 -16.81
C SER A 793 19.24 -2.78 -18.19
N ASN A 794 19.14 -3.65 -19.20
CA ASN A 794 18.69 -3.23 -20.54
C ASN A 794 17.26 -2.67 -20.53
N SER A 795 16.43 -3.08 -19.60
CA SER A 795 15.07 -2.54 -19.45
C SER A 795 15.11 -1.07 -19.05
N GLU A 796 15.93 -0.72 -18.05
CA GLU A 796 16.10 0.68 -17.61
C GLU A 796 16.67 1.54 -18.74
N LEU A 797 17.68 1.03 -19.48
CA LEU A 797 18.23 1.72 -20.64
C LEU A 797 17.14 1.98 -21.70
N ASN A 798 16.29 0.99 -21.96
CA ASN A 798 15.18 1.13 -22.91
C ASN A 798 14.12 2.11 -22.40
N TYR A 799 13.81 2.12 -21.11
CA TYR A 799 12.89 3.10 -20.52
C TYR A 799 13.43 4.53 -20.72
N TYR A 800 14.68 4.76 -20.39
CA TYR A 800 15.29 6.07 -20.59
C TYR A 800 15.29 6.49 -22.07
N LYS A 801 15.73 5.59 -22.97
CA LYS A 801 15.76 5.85 -24.44
C LYS A 801 14.40 6.21 -25.03
N ASN A 802 13.32 5.78 -24.41
CA ASN A 802 11.94 6.10 -24.83
C ASN A 802 11.29 7.20 -23.99
N ASN A 803 12.07 7.99 -23.24
CA ASN A 803 11.56 9.06 -22.36
C ASN A 803 10.58 8.57 -21.28
N GLY A 804 10.77 7.35 -20.82
CA GLY A 804 10.03 6.74 -19.70
C GLY A 804 9.37 5.41 -20.05
N VAL A 805 8.98 4.69 -18.98
CA VAL A 805 8.39 3.34 -19.08
C VAL A 805 7.10 3.33 -19.88
N LEU A 806 6.22 4.30 -19.64
CA LEU A 806 4.91 4.35 -20.30
C LEU A 806 5.05 4.60 -21.81
N SER A 807 5.87 5.56 -22.22
CA SER A 807 6.16 5.81 -23.63
C SER A 807 6.79 4.60 -24.34
N TYR A 808 7.67 3.88 -23.64
CA TYR A 808 8.24 2.63 -24.16
C TYR A 808 7.19 1.54 -24.39
N LEU A 809 6.27 1.34 -23.44
CA LEU A 809 5.23 0.32 -23.55
C LEU A 809 4.21 0.63 -24.66
N ILE A 810 3.93 1.90 -24.87
CA ILE A 810 3.02 2.35 -25.93
C ILE A 810 3.67 2.21 -27.32
N SER A 811 5.00 2.32 -27.42
CA SER A 811 5.71 2.17 -28.68
C SER A 811 5.85 0.70 -29.15
N LYS A 812 5.59 -0.26 -28.25
CA LYS A 812 5.54 -1.71 -28.52
C LYS A 812 4.13 -2.17 -28.91
#